data_543ec4f657a1c9d6d7ede8efe5299678
#
_entry.id   543ec4f657a1c9d6d7ede8efe5299678
#
_cell.length_a   1.000
_cell.length_b   1.000
_cell.length_c   1.000
_cell.angle_alpha   90.00
_cell.angle_beta   90.00
_cell.angle_gamma   90.00
#
_symmetry.space_group_name_H-M   'P 1'
#
loop_
_entity.id
_entity.type
_entity.pdbx_description
1 polymer ?
#
loop_
_entity_poly.entity_id
_entity_poly.type
_entity_poly.pdbx_seq_one_letter_code
_entity_poly.pdbx_strand_id
1 'polypeptide(L)'
;MFADATGAPPRTPRRMPRPVLYLAFANDRQDGARYLRNLPAELRGIRAALAGGVATDQWEVVERSNVTADDLLDVFQARAYRDRVAVLHFGGHAGSYALLLETATGHAAAADAGGLAAFLAEQRGLALVFLNGCSTRGQVRGLLAAGVPAVVATTRDVDDATATAFAVRFYRALAVGATVRRAFAEASAGARLGGVAPSSAAAGARPAGGARDLVWDDGAADGTADGTADGAAAADEAWPWELHVSDGAADAEEWHVGLACGDPLFGLPPLPPGDLPPSPFRHLHWFGAEHAPVFFGRGREIRALYERVTSPEAPPVTLLYGQSGVGKSSLLAAGLLPRLAATHATRYLRRDAAGLAGALAVGLDAVAADARPPVALARTAWVDAEARLGRPLVLLVDQAEEAFTRPLPAPVAGVDAGRAAPDGDEFAAFAAALAVLLRDERTRPAGRLVLGFRKEWLAEIERRLGEARVPYRRVFLERLDHAGVVEAITGPARTARLRAHYGLVVEEGLAATIADDLLADAQSAVAPTLQVLLTKLWGAASAADRERPRFDRALYQRLAAEGILLDDFLSQQLAAAAATHPAAAASGLALDLLAHHTTALGTARTRPAAERDAAYAHVAGEAAALVQRLLDLYLLADATAEGVAGAGAGARLAHDTLAPLVRRRHERSDLPGQRARRILESRAADWDDGGRGAPLDEADLATVEAGAR
;
A
#
# COMPACT_ATOMS: atom_id res chain seq x y z
N MET A 1 -29.93 35.29 -1.88
CA MET A 1 -30.88 34.29 -1.38
C MET A 1 -30.89 33.15 -2.39
N PHE A 2 -29.90 32.24 -2.31
CA PHE A 2 -29.87 31.00 -3.08
C PHE A 2 -29.89 29.85 -2.08
N ALA A 3 -30.98 29.11 -2.11
CA ALA A 3 -31.28 28.04 -1.23
C ALA A 3 -30.32 26.84 -1.49
N ASP A 4 -29.65 26.38 -0.46
CA ASP A 4 -29.00 25.11 -0.39
C ASP A 4 -30.02 23.97 -0.59
N ALA A 5 -29.86 23.23 -1.65
CA ALA A 5 -30.62 22.02 -1.92
C ALA A 5 -29.66 20.85 -2.16
N THR A 6 -29.01 20.35 -1.10
CA THR A 6 -28.45 18.98 -1.05
C THR A 6 -28.41 18.50 0.40
N GLY A 7 -29.59 18.23 0.95
CA GLY A 7 -29.74 17.48 2.20
C GLY A 7 -29.52 15.98 1.99
N ALA A 8 -28.30 15.56 1.65
CA ALA A 8 -27.91 14.16 1.85
C ALA A 8 -27.44 14.03 3.30
N PRO A 9 -27.99 13.07 4.10
CA PRO A 9 -27.53 12.87 5.46
C PRO A 9 -26.03 12.58 5.50
N PRO A 10 -25.31 13.00 6.56
CA PRO A 10 -23.89 12.71 6.69
C PRO A 10 -23.71 11.19 6.59
N ARG A 11 -22.96 10.73 5.59
CA ARG A 11 -22.67 9.32 5.41
C ARG A 11 -21.90 8.87 6.64
N THR A 12 -22.51 8.00 7.44
CA THR A 12 -21.84 7.24 8.49
C THR A 12 -20.51 6.72 7.95
N PRO A 13 -19.40 6.89 8.68
CA PRO A 13 -18.11 6.37 8.26
C PRO A 13 -18.30 4.87 7.99
N ARG A 14 -17.95 4.42 6.78
CA ARG A 14 -18.08 3.02 6.37
C ARG A 14 -17.25 2.21 7.34
N ARG A 15 -17.90 1.38 8.16
CA ARG A 15 -17.24 0.51 9.15
C ARG A 15 -16.17 -0.31 8.44
N MET A 16 -15.01 -0.42 9.08
CA MET A 16 -13.94 -1.32 8.63
C MET A 16 -14.48 -2.75 8.54
N PRO A 17 -14.16 -3.51 7.49
CA PRO A 17 -14.57 -4.89 7.40
C PRO A 17 -13.97 -5.69 8.55
N ARG A 18 -14.81 -6.33 9.35
CA ARG A 18 -14.40 -7.17 10.46
C ARG A 18 -13.93 -8.53 9.95
N PRO A 19 -12.87 -9.11 10.52
CA PRO A 19 -12.52 -10.49 10.23
C PRO A 19 -13.64 -11.44 10.65
N VAL A 20 -13.81 -12.50 9.89
CA VAL A 20 -14.78 -13.56 10.14
C VAL A 20 -14.04 -14.79 10.64
N LEU A 21 -14.49 -15.35 11.75
CA LEU A 21 -14.09 -16.66 12.21
C LEU A 21 -15.20 -17.63 11.83
N TYR A 22 -14.91 -18.50 10.88
CA TYR A 22 -15.88 -19.47 10.38
C TYR A 22 -15.70 -20.81 11.09
N LEU A 23 -16.74 -21.22 11.80
CA LEU A 23 -16.83 -22.46 12.57
C LEU A 23 -17.73 -23.45 11.83
N ALA A 24 -17.12 -24.44 11.20
CA ALA A 24 -17.79 -25.47 10.41
C ALA A 24 -17.75 -26.81 11.15
N PHE A 25 -18.92 -27.39 11.43
CA PHE A 25 -19.03 -28.64 12.15
C PHE A 25 -19.82 -29.66 11.34
N ALA A 26 -19.30 -30.89 11.24
CA ALA A 26 -19.96 -32.00 10.59
C ALA A 26 -19.94 -33.25 11.48
N ASN A 27 -21.03 -34.05 11.44
CA ASN A 27 -21.16 -35.25 12.22
C ASN A 27 -21.77 -36.38 11.37
N ASP A 28 -21.53 -37.62 11.75
CA ASP A 28 -22.27 -38.75 11.17
C ASP A 28 -23.54 -38.98 11.98
N ARG A 29 -24.68 -38.48 11.48
CA ARG A 29 -25.96 -38.56 12.19
C ARG A 29 -26.67 -39.89 12.02
N GLN A 30 -26.28 -40.67 11.03
CA GLN A 30 -26.91 -41.96 10.72
C GLN A 30 -26.17 -43.12 11.41
N ASP A 31 -24.90 -42.97 11.69
CA ASP A 31 -24.10 -43.97 12.41
C ASP A 31 -23.92 -43.56 13.87
N GLY A 32 -24.70 -44.13 14.75
CA GLY A 32 -24.64 -43.86 16.19
C GLY A 32 -23.29 -44.24 16.83
N ALA A 33 -22.49 -45.13 16.20
CA ALA A 33 -21.17 -45.52 16.67
C ALA A 33 -20.13 -44.46 16.29
N ARG A 34 -20.34 -43.70 15.22
CA ARG A 34 -19.51 -42.60 14.76
C ARG A 34 -19.99 -41.23 15.23
N TYR A 35 -21.13 -41.15 15.89
CA TYR A 35 -21.67 -39.86 16.33
C TYR A 35 -20.80 -39.20 17.40
N LEU A 36 -20.24 -38.01 17.08
CA LEU A 36 -19.42 -37.20 17.97
C LEU A 36 -20.33 -36.42 18.94
N ARG A 37 -20.30 -36.75 20.21
CA ARG A 37 -21.20 -36.20 21.25
C ARG A 37 -20.75 -34.84 21.75
N ASN A 38 -19.47 -34.53 21.65
CA ASN A 38 -18.90 -33.29 22.18
C ASN A 38 -18.83 -32.11 21.19
N LEU A 39 -19.11 -32.30 19.90
CA LEU A 39 -19.15 -31.19 18.92
C LEU A 39 -20.06 -30.03 19.34
N PRO A 40 -21.28 -30.25 19.89
CA PRO A 40 -22.08 -29.14 20.39
C PRO A 40 -21.46 -28.41 21.60
N ALA A 41 -20.67 -29.11 22.43
CA ALA A 41 -19.96 -28.54 23.55
C ALA A 41 -18.75 -27.72 23.06
N GLU A 42 -18.04 -28.21 22.05
CA GLU A 42 -16.94 -27.50 21.37
C GLU A 42 -17.44 -26.19 20.78
N LEU A 43 -18.48 -26.23 19.96
CA LEU A 43 -19.08 -25.03 19.37
C LEU A 43 -19.49 -24.01 20.44
N ARG A 44 -20.20 -24.44 21.49
CA ARG A 44 -20.58 -23.55 22.61
C ARG A 44 -19.37 -22.96 23.33
N GLY A 45 -18.31 -23.76 23.55
CA GLY A 45 -17.08 -23.35 24.22
C GLY A 45 -16.28 -22.33 23.41
N ILE A 46 -16.13 -22.56 22.09
CA ILE A 46 -15.47 -21.63 21.17
C ILE A 46 -16.27 -20.32 21.08
N ARG A 47 -17.60 -20.42 20.90
CA ARG A 47 -18.48 -19.25 20.85
C ARG A 47 -18.40 -18.41 22.13
N ALA A 48 -18.42 -19.03 23.31
CA ALA A 48 -18.28 -18.35 24.59
C ALA A 48 -16.91 -17.64 24.70
N ALA A 49 -15.84 -18.28 24.22
CA ALA A 49 -14.50 -17.67 24.18
C ALA A 49 -14.46 -16.42 23.31
N LEU A 50 -15.12 -16.44 22.16
CA LEU A 50 -15.11 -15.36 21.17
C LEU A 50 -16.15 -14.26 21.43
N ALA A 51 -17.06 -14.44 22.38
CA ALA A 51 -18.20 -13.54 22.62
C ALA A 51 -17.79 -12.10 22.95
N GLY A 52 -16.66 -11.88 23.64
CA GLY A 52 -16.15 -10.54 23.98
C GLY A 52 -15.85 -9.69 22.74
N GLY A 53 -15.17 -10.24 21.77
CA GLY A 53 -14.85 -9.53 20.54
C GLY A 53 -16.06 -9.32 19.62
N VAL A 54 -17.03 -10.25 19.65
CA VAL A 54 -18.32 -10.05 18.96
C VAL A 54 -19.09 -8.89 19.60
N ALA A 55 -19.18 -8.86 20.94
CA ALA A 55 -19.86 -7.81 21.66
C ALA A 55 -19.22 -6.42 21.49
N THR A 56 -17.89 -6.37 21.34
CA THR A 56 -17.13 -5.13 21.08
C THR A 56 -16.96 -4.84 19.57
N ASP A 57 -17.61 -5.60 18.69
CA ASP A 57 -17.64 -5.40 17.26
C ASP A 57 -16.25 -5.53 16.57
N GLN A 58 -15.36 -6.31 17.17
CA GLN A 58 -14.01 -6.54 16.66
C GLN A 58 -13.98 -7.59 15.54
N TRP A 59 -14.75 -8.68 15.68
CA TRP A 59 -14.88 -9.75 14.70
C TRP A 59 -16.30 -10.27 14.61
N GLU A 60 -16.55 -11.07 13.60
CA GLU A 60 -17.82 -11.77 13.36
C GLU A 60 -17.59 -13.28 13.43
N VAL A 61 -18.50 -14.02 14.05
CA VAL A 61 -18.46 -15.47 14.09
C VAL A 61 -19.60 -16.00 13.22
N VAL A 62 -19.24 -16.80 12.23
CA VAL A 62 -20.19 -17.51 11.37
C VAL A 62 -20.14 -18.99 11.73
N GLU A 63 -21.27 -19.54 12.13
CA GLU A 63 -21.42 -20.93 12.57
C GLU A 63 -22.24 -21.73 11.55
N ARG A 64 -21.77 -22.91 11.23
CA ARG A 64 -22.53 -23.90 10.46
C ARG A 64 -22.37 -25.25 11.13
N SER A 65 -23.47 -25.82 11.55
CA SER A 65 -23.56 -27.20 12.05
C SER A 65 -24.16 -28.11 10.96
N ASN A 66 -23.72 -29.33 10.90
CA ASN A 66 -24.13 -30.29 9.90
C ASN A 66 -23.77 -29.86 8.47
N VAL A 67 -22.51 -29.43 8.32
CA VAL A 67 -22.02 -28.76 7.10
C VAL A 67 -21.96 -29.71 5.93
N THR A 68 -22.64 -29.33 4.83
CA THR A 68 -22.45 -29.93 3.50
C THR A 68 -21.28 -29.28 2.78
N ALA A 69 -20.85 -29.81 1.63
CA ALA A 69 -19.83 -29.20 0.80
C ALA A 69 -20.26 -27.79 0.33
N ASP A 70 -21.52 -27.65 -0.09
CA ASP A 70 -22.05 -26.35 -0.54
C ASP A 70 -22.08 -25.34 0.63
N ASP A 71 -22.56 -25.75 1.83
CA ASP A 71 -22.56 -24.88 3.01
C ASP A 71 -21.16 -24.39 3.39
N LEU A 72 -20.13 -25.26 3.20
CA LEU A 72 -18.73 -24.89 3.48
C LEU A 72 -18.25 -23.82 2.52
N LEU A 73 -18.57 -23.94 1.23
CA LEU A 73 -18.13 -23.04 0.18
C LEU A 73 -18.93 -21.73 0.16
N ASP A 74 -20.23 -21.79 0.39
CA ASP A 74 -21.17 -20.67 0.32
C ASP A 74 -20.78 -19.51 1.27
N VAL A 75 -20.25 -19.82 2.46
CA VAL A 75 -19.78 -18.78 3.39
C VAL A 75 -18.65 -17.96 2.77
N PHE A 76 -17.70 -18.58 2.12
CA PHE A 76 -16.60 -17.87 1.46
C PHE A 76 -17.07 -17.08 0.23
N GLN A 77 -18.07 -17.58 -0.49
CA GLN A 77 -18.62 -16.96 -1.71
C GLN A 77 -19.66 -15.88 -1.42
N ALA A 78 -20.27 -15.89 -0.24
CA ALA A 78 -21.25 -14.89 0.16
C ALA A 78 -20.65 -13.47 0.14
N ARG A 79 -21.32 -12.53 -0.53
CA ARG A 79 -20.90 -11.12 -0.64
C ARG A 79 -20.57 -10.49 0.72
N ALA A 80 -21.25 -10.90 1.79
CA ALA A 80 -21.05 -10.40 3.14
C ALA A 80 -19.72 -10.84 3.75
N TYR A 81 -19.21 -12.02 3.38
CA TYR A 81 -18.05 -12.66 4.02
C TYR A 81 -16.83 -12.78 3.10
N ARG A 82 -17.01 -12.55 1.81
CA ARG A 82 -15.95 -12.66 0.81
C ARG A 82 -14.72 -11.86 1.20
N ASP A 83 -13.55 -12.49 1.14
CA ASP A 83 -12.24 -11.93 1.51
C ASP A 83 -12.13 -11.47 2.98
N ARG A 84 -13.07 -11.90 3.85
CA ARG A 84 -13.09 -11.54 5.28
C ARG A 84 -12.88 -12.74 6.21
N VAL A 85 -12.96 -13.97 5.71
CA VAL A 85 -12.74 -15.16 6.53
C VAL A 85 -11.25 -15.24 6.90
N ALA A 86 -10.95 -14.99 8.18
CA ALA A 86 -9.60 -15.01 8.72
C ALA A 86 -9.22 -16.38 9.30
N VAL A 87 -10.21 -17.09 9.84
CA VAL A 87 -10.04 -18.41 10.44
C VAL A 87 -11.11 -19.33 9.91
N LEU A 88 -10.72 -20.49 9.41
CA LEU A 88 -11.58 -21.64 9.17
C LEU A 88 -11.31 -22.68 10.24
N HIS A 89 -12.31 -23.01 11.05
CA HIS A 89 -12.28 -24.11 11.98
C HIS A 89 -13.19 -25.23 11.46
N PHE A 90 -12.64 -26.41 11.31
CA PHE A 90 -13.41 -27.62 11.03
C PHE A 90 -13.39 -28.55 12.25
N GLY A 91 -14.56 -28.88 12.78
CA GLY A 91 -14.74 -29.87 13.84
C GLY A 91 -15.58 -31.05 13.34
N GLY A 92 -14.99 -32.24 13.28
CA GLY A 92 -15.67 -33.40 12.76
C GLY A 92 -14.75 -34.58 12.50
N HIS A 93 -15.29 -35.60 11.83
CA HIS A 93 -14.46 -36.70 11.34
C HIS A 93 -13.59 -36.25 10.18
N ALA A 94 -12.33 -36.61 10.19
CA ALA A 94 -11.38 -36.30 9.15
C ALA A 94 -10.33 -37.41 9.04
N GLY A 95 -9.57 -37.36 7.94
CA GLY A 95 -8.44 -38.23 7.69
C GLY A 95 -7.40 -37.52 6.84
N SER A 96 -6.37 -38.24 6.40
CA SER A 96 -5.25 -37.67 5.65
C SER A 96 -5.63 -37.05 4.31
N TYR A 97 -6.76 -37.46 3.71
CA TYR A 97 -7.14 -37.09 2.33
C TYR A 97 -8.56 -36.53 2.20
N ALA A 98 -9.35 -36.56 3.27
CA ALA A 98 -10.73 -36.13 3.21
C ALA A 98 -11.25 -35.57 4.55
N LEU A 99 -12.24 -34.67 4.45
CA LEU A 99 -13.13 -34.29 5.55
C LEU A 99 -14.45 -35.01 5.37
N LEU A 100 -15.06 -35.49 6.46
CA LEU A 100 -16.39 -36.03 6.42
C LEU A 100 -17.39 -34.91 6.60
N LEU A 101 -18.11 -34.58 5.53
CA LEU A 101 -19.18 -33.58 5.52
C LEU A 101 -20.55 -34.29 5.50
N GLU A 102 -21.62 -33.55 5.74
CA GLU A 102 -22.96 -34.09 5.61
C GLU A 102 -23.50 -33.93 4.18
N THR A 103 -24.32 -34.83 3.73
CA THR A 103 -25.15 -34.64 2.54
C THR A 103 -26.47 -33.97 2.91
N ALA A 104 -27.19 -33.43 1.93
CA ALA A 104 -28.52 -32.85 2.14
C ALA A 104 -29.53 -33.83 2.79
N THR A 105 -29.28 -35.15 2.71
CA THR A 105 -30.10 -36.21 3.31
C THR A 105 -29.61 -36.65 4.70
N GLY A 106 -28.53 -36.00 5.23
CA GLY A 106 -27.97 -36.29 6.56
C GLY A 106 -27.02 -37.49 6.62
N HIS A 107 -26.61 -38.05 5.47
CA HIS A 107 -25.56 -39.06 5.38
C HIS A 107 -24.18 -38.40 5.35
N ALA A 108 -23.20 -39.12 5.85
CA ALA A 108 -21.80 -38.68 5.74
C ALA A 108 -21.27 -38.84 4.31
N ALA A 109 -20.53 -37.85 3.81
CA ALA A 109 -19.85 -37.87 2.54
C ALA A 109 -18.42 -37.37 2.70
N ALA A 110 -17.48 -38.07 2.07
CA ALA A 110 -16.10 -37.64 2.07
C ALA A 110 -15.89 -36.47 1.06
N ALA A 111 -15.39 -35.37 1.56
CA ALA A 111 -14.97 -34.24 0.74
C ALA A 111 -13.44 -34.31 0.49
N ASP A 112 -13.05 -34.24 -0.77
CA ASP A 112 -11.65 -34.31 -1.17
C ASP A 112 -10.83 -33.15 -0.62
N ALA A 113 -9.73 -33.44 0.07
CA ALA A 113 -8.84 -32.45 0.65
C ALA A 113 -8.13 -31.61 -0.43
N GLY A 114 -7.84 -32.20 -1.60
CA GLY A 114 -7.24 -31.49 -2.73
C GLY A 114 -8.19 -30.43 -3.30
N GLY A 115 -9.47 -30.76 -3.44
CA GLY A 115 -10.51 -29.82 -3.87
C GLY A 115 -10.68 -28.66 -2.87
N LEU A 116 -10.67 -28.95 -1.57
CA LEU A 116 -10.71 -27.92 -0.53
C LEU A 116 -9.48 -27.02 -0.60
N ALA A 117 -8.27 -27.60 -0.70
CA ALA A 117 -7.03 -26.81 -0.81
C ALA A 117 -7.04 -25.91 -2.05
N ALA A 118 -7.45 -26.42 -3.22
CA ALA A 118 -7.58 -25.63 -4.43
C ALA A 118 -8.59 -24.47 -4.29
N PHE A 119 -9.71 -24.71 -3.63
CA PHE A 119 -10.68 -23.65 -3.35
C PHE A 119 -10.14 -22.60 -2.38
N LEU A 120 -9.44 -23.02 -1.31
CA LEU A 120 -8.85 -22.10 -0.33
C LEU A 120 -7.69 -21.28 -0.89
N ALA A 121 -7.01 -21.76 -1.94
CA ALA A 121 -5.99 -21.01 -2.66
C ALA A 121 -6.50 -19.70 -3.26
N GLU A 122 -7.78 -19.65 -3.63
CA GLU A 122 -8.44 -18.47 -4.21
C GLU A 122 -9.00 -17.53 -3.14
N GLN A 123 -8.92 -17.89 -1.83
CA GLN A 123 -9.48 -17.10 -0.75
C GLN A 123 -8.44 -16.12 -0.17
N ARG A 124 -8.84 -14.86 -0.06
CA ARG A 124 -8.01 -13.81 0.53
C ARG A 124 -8.39 -13.59 1.98
N GLY A 125 -7.42 -13.16 2.79
CA GLY A 125 -7.66 -12.86 4.20
C GLY A 125 -7.59 -14.07 5.13
N LEU A 126 -7.56 -15.31 4.61
CA LEU A 126 -7.43 -16.51 5.42
C LEU A 126 -6.04 -16.57 6.03
N ALA A 127 -5.97 -16.58 7.37
CA ALA A 127 -4.72 -16.61 8.13
C ALA A 127 -4.48 -17.96 8.82
N LEU A 128 -5.56 -18.66 9.17
CA LEU A 128 -5.49 -19.92 9.91
C LEU A 128 -6.55 -20.92 9.43
N VAL A 129 -6.14 -22.15 9.17
CA VAL A 129 -7.02 -23.31 9.06
C VAL A 129 -6.78 -24.22 10.26
N PHE A 130 -7.82 -24.50 11.03
CA PHE A 130 -7.79 -25.37 12.19
C PHE A 130 -8.60 -26.64 11.89
N LEU A 131 -7.92 -27.77 11.69
CA LEU A 131 -8.54 -29.05 11.40
C LEU A 131 -8.59 -29.90 12.67
N ASN A 132 -9.74 -29.89 13.36
CA ASN A 132 -9.96 -30.63 14.59
C ASN A 132 -10.64 -31.98 14.32
N GLY A 133 -9.94 -32.81 13.56
CA GLY A 133 -10.31 -34.21 13.25
C GLY A 133 -9.12 -35.12 13.41
N CYS A 134 -9.28 -36.43 13.23
CA CYS A 134 -8.19 -37.39 13.34
C CYS A 134 -7.25 -37.34 12.12
N SER A 135 -5.95 -37.56 12.35
CA SER A 135 -4.95 -37.82 11.29
C SER A 135 -4.95 -36.82 10.12
N THR A 136 -5.22 -35.53 10.39
CA THR A 136 -5.36 -34.50 9.36
C THR A 136 -4.01 -33.98 8.81
N ARG A 137 -2.87 -34.45 9.34
CA ARG A 137 -1.52 -34.06 8.91
C ARG A 137 -1.29 -34.21 7.39
N GLY A 138 -1.89 -35.25 6.77
CA GLY A 138 -1.78 -35.48 5.33
C GLY A 138 -2.30 -34.31 4.47
N GLN A 139 -3.25 -33.51 4.97
CA GLN A 139 -3.83 -32.37 4.28
C GLN A 139 -2.97 -31.10 4.35
N VAL A 140 -2.03 -31.02 5.32
CA VAL A 140 -1.22 -29.81 5.60
C VAL A 140 -0.42 -29.36 4.40
N ARG A 141 0.28 -30.28 3.70
CA ARG A 141 1.09 -29.95 2.53
C ARG A 141 0.27 -29.27 1.45
N GLY A 142 -0.94 -29.77 1.16
CA GLY A 142 -1.85 -29.20 0.17
C GLY A 142 -2.30 -27.80 0.57
N LEU A 143 -2.67 -27.59 1.83
CA LEU A 143 -3.12 -26.30 2.35
C LEU A 143 -2.00 -25.23 2.36
N LEU A 144 -0.79 -25.60 2.80
CA LEU A 144 0.36 -24.68 2.76
C LEU A 144 0.76 -24.34 1.32
N ALA A 145 0.75 -25.33 0.40
CA ALA A 145 1.03 -25.10 -1.02
C ALA A 145 -0.06 -24.22 -1.68
N ALA A 146 -1.30 -24.29 -1.19
CA ALA A 146 -2.41 -23.41 -1.58
C ALA A 146 -2.29 -21.99 -1.00
N GLY A 147 -1.23 -21.70 -0.24
CA GLY A 147 -0.97 -20.36 0.32
C GLY A 147 -1.66 -20.08 1.66
N VAL A 148 -2.23 -21.08 2.33
CA VAL A 148 -2.74 -20.93 3.71
C VAL A 148 -1.56 -20.66 4.65
N PRO A 149 -1.52 -19.52 5.37
CA PRO A 149 -0.34 -19.12 6.16
C PRO A 149 -0.05 -20.04 7.34
N ALA A 150 -1.07 -20.49 8.08
CA ALA A 150 -0.93 -21.37 9.23
C ALA A 150 -2.01 -22.45 9.24
N VAL A 151 -1.62 -23.69 9.61
CA VAL A 151 -2.51 -24.84 9.73
C VAL A 151 -2.26 -25.53 11.07
N VAL A 152 -3.32 -25.72 11.86
CA VAL A 152 -3.31 -26.62 13.03
C VAL A 152 -3.93 -27.93 12.59
N ALA A 153 -3.22 -29.02 12.74
CA ALA A 153 -3.63 -30.36 12.31
C ALA A 153 -3.25 -31.42 13.33
N THR A 154 -3.81 -32.61 13.20
CA THR A 154 -3.55 -33.76 14.06
C THR A 154 -2.66 -34.78 13.34
N THR A 155 -1.74 -35.40 14.08
CA THR A 155 -0.84 -36.45 13.58
C THR A 155 -1.39 -37.86 13.73
N ARG A 156 -2.40 -38.01 14.59
CA ARG A 156 -3.00 -39.30 14.96
C ARG A 156 -4.46 -39.08 15.42
N ASP A 157 -5.10 -40.18 15.78
CA ASP A 157 -6.45 -40.18 16.31
C ASP A 157 -6.53 -39.46 17.65
N VAL A 158 -7.59 -38.70 17.82
CA VAL A 158 -7.86 -37.89 19.00
C VAL A 158 -9.25 -38.19 19.49
N ASP A 159 -9.40 -38.42 20.77
CA ASP A 159 -10.73 -38.58 21.36
C ASP A 159 -11.53 -37.26 21.34
N ASP A 160 -12.85 -37.37 21.21
CA ASP A 160 -13.75 -36.25 21.03
C ASP A 160 -13.72 -35.22 22.19
N ALA A 161 -13.50 -35.66 23.44
CA ALA A 161 -13.46 -34.80 24.61
C ALA A 161 -12.12 -34.00 24.64
N THR A 162 -11.01 -34.65 24.34
CA THR A 162 -9.70 -34.04 24.25
C THR A 162 -9.64 -33.02 23.11
N ALA A 163 -10.19 -33.36 21.95
CA ALA A 163 -10.29 -32.45 20.82
C ALA A 163 -11.09 -31.18 21.17
N THR A 164 -12.23 -31.34 21.83
CA THR A 164 -13.05 -30.24 22.34
C THR A 164 -12.28 -29.35 23.33
N ALA A 165 -11.60 -29.95 24.31
CA ALA A 165 -10.87 -29.19 25.34
C ALA A 165 -9.72 -28.38 24.73
N PHE A 166 -8.97 -28.96 23.79
CA PHE A 166 -7.88 -28.31 23.08
C PHE A 166 -8.38 -27.10 22.28
N ALA A 167 -9.39 -27.29 21.43
CA ALA A 167 -9.95 -26.22 20.62
C ALA A 167 -10.48 -25.04 21.46
N VAL A 168 -11.25 -25.33 22.52
CA VAL A 168 -11.79 -24.27 23.40
C VAL A 168 -10.67 -23.48 24.07
N ARG A 169 -9.59 -24.13 24.54
CA ARG A 169 -8.43 -23.42 25.13
C ARG A 169 -7.70 -22.57 24.12
N PHE A 170 -7.49 -23.10 22.90
CA PHE A 170 -6.86 -22.36 21.81
C PHE A 170 -7.61 -21.05 21.51
N TYR A 171 -8.93 -21.13 21.33
CA TYR A 171 -9.74 -19.95 21.03
C TYR A 171 -9.88 -18.99 22.23
N ARG A 172 -9.81 -19.46 23.47
CA ARG A 172 -9.74 -18.57 24.64
C ARG A 172 -8.47 -17.72 24.64
N ALA A 173 -7.31 -18.33 24.36
CA ALA A 173 -6.06 -17.59 24.26
C ALA A 173 -6.08 -16.62 23.08
N LEU A 174 -6.54 -17.07 21.90
CA LEU A 174 -6.65 -16.24 20.71
C LEU A 174 -7.55 -15.02 20.91
N ALA A 175 -8.68 -15.19 21.62
CA ALA A 175 -9.65 -14.13 21.90
C ALA A 175 -9.12 -13.02 22.84
N VAL A 176 -8.14 -13.31 23.67
CA VAL A 176 -7.48 -12.32 24.54
C VAL A 176 -6.21 -11.73 23.90
N GLY A 177 -5.99 -11.95 22.60
CA GLY A 177 -4.91 -11.34 21.84
C GLY A 177 -3.60 -12.15 21.81
N ALA A 178 -3.63 -13.43 22.23
CA ALA A 178 -2.48 -14.30 22.02
C ALA A 178 -2.23 -14.54 20.52
N THR A 179 -0.96 -14.64 20.12
CA THR A 179 -0.59 -15.07 18.77
C THR A 179 -0.97 -16.53 18.55
N VAL A 180 -1.07 -16.96 17.28
CA VAL A 180 -1.38 -18.37 16.94
C VAL A 180 -0.40 -19.32 17.62
N ARG A 181 0.91 -19.02 17.59
CA ARG A 181 1.96 -19.79 18.27
C ARG A 181 1.68 -19.88 19.78
N ARG A 182 1.41 -18.75 20.42
CA ARG A 182 1.15 -18.68 21.86
C ARG A 182 -0.13 -19.41 22.26
N ALA A 183 -1.22 -19.18 21.49
CA ALA A 183 -2.48 -19.87 21.71
C ALA A 183 -2.34 -21.40 21.59
N PHE A 184 -1.56 -21.86 20.61
CA PHE A 184 -1.25 -23.28 20.43
C PHE A 184 -0.43 -23.83 21.62
N ALA A 185 0.61 -23.13 22.07
CA ALA A 185 1.42 -23.54 23.20
C ALA A 185 0.59 -23.58 24.51
N GLU A 186 -0.21 -22.57 24.79
CA GLU A 186 -1.09 -22.51 25.96
C GLU A 186 -2.16 -23.63 25.94
N ALA A 187 -2.77 -23.91 24.76
CA ALA A 187 -3.72 -25.00 24.62
C ALA A 187 -3.08 -26.36 24.84
N SER A 188 -1.87 -26.57 24.29
CA SER A 188 -1.10 -27.83 24.46
C SER A 188 -0.69 -28.04 25.92
N ALA A 189 -0.16 -27.01 26.58
CA ALA A 189 0.20 -27.09 28.00
C ALA A 189 -1.03 -27.36 28.89
N GLY A 190 -2.13 -26.63 28.61
CA GLY A 190 -3.37 -26.77 29.38
C GLY A 190 -4.05 -28.13 29.24
N ALA A 191 -3.98 -28.76 28.08
CA ALA A 191 -4.51 -30.09 27.87
C ALA A 191 -3.67 -31.16 28.60
N ARG A 192 -2.32 -31.01 28.59
CA ARG A 192 -1.42 -31.87 29.37
C ARG A 192 -1.66 -31.74 30.90
N LEU A 193 -1.91 -30.55 31.39
CA LEU A 193 -2.25 -30.32 32.81
C LEU A 193 -3.58 -30.96 33.22
N GLY A 194 -4.55 -31.08 32.30
CA GLY A 194 -5.83 -31.71 32.52
C GLY A 194 -5.81 -33.24 32.60
N GLY A 195 -4.63 -33.86 32.61
CA GLY A 195 -4.48 -35.31 32.72
C GLY A 195 -4.82 -36.10 31.45
N VAL A 196 -4.85 -35.39 30.31
CA VAL A 196 -4.94 -36.02 28.99
C VAL A 196 -3.57 -36.68 28.72
N ALA A 197 -3.41 -37.89 29.21
CA ALA A 197 -2.29 -38.72 28.83
C ALA A 197 -2.37 -39.03 27.34
N PRO A 198 -1.25 -39.02 26.59
CA PRO A 198 -1.26 -39.54 25.24
C PRO A 198 -1.76 -41.00 25.33
N SER A 199 -2.89 -41.28 24.69
CA SER A 199 -3.41 -42.65 24.62
C SER A 199 -2.32 -43.51 23.95
N SER A 200 -1.64 -44.28 24.73
CA SER A 200 -0.86 -45.43 24.23
C SER A 200 -1.90 -46.43 23.71
N ALA A 201 -2.25 -46.35 22.43
CA ALA A 201 -3.01 -47.37 21.78
C ALA A 201 -2.16 -48.66 21.74
N ALA A 202 -2.26 -49.46 22.81
CA ALA A 202 -1.96 -50.87 22.72
C ALA A 202 -2.85 -51.42 21.61
N ALA A 203 -2.25 -51.99 20.59
CA ALA A 203 -2.91 -52.61 19.46
C ALA A 203 -4.06 -53.53 19.99
N GLY A 204 -5.31 -53.14 19.73
CA GLY A 204 -6.47 -54.02 19.90
C GLY A 204 -7.67 -53.52 20.70
N ALA A 205 -7.67 -52.38 21.39
CA ALA A 205 -8.84 -51.90 22.11
C ALA A 205 -9.40 -50.62 21.45
N ARG A 206 -10.58 -50.70 20.84
CA ARG A 206 -11.35 -49.51 20.41
C ARG A 206 -11.68 -48.67 21.64
N PRO A 207 -11.34 -47.37 21.66
CA PRO A 207 -11.77 -46.51 22.75
C PRO A 207 -13.27 -46.41 22.81
N ALA A 208 -13.85 -46.49 24.00
CA ALA A 208 -15.29 -46.46 24.27
C ALA A 208 -15.95 -45.09 24.10
N GLY A 209 -15.33 -44.16 23.42
CA GLY A 209 -15.85 -42.86 23.02
C GLY A 209 -15.41 -42.55 21.60
N GLY A 210 -16.34 -42.18 20.71
CA GLY A 210 -16.09 -41.99 19.28
C GLY A 210 -14.81 -41.20 18.99
N ALA A 211 -13.86 -41.84 18.33
CA ALA A 211 -12.70 -41.12 17.74
C ALA A 211 -13.15 -40.39 16.48
N ARG A 212 -12.53 -39.27 16.17
CA ARG A 212 -12.83 -38.48 14.97
C ARG A 212 -12.21 -39.04 13.68
N ASP A 213 -11.97 -40.36 13.62
CA ASP A 213 -11.29 -41.04 12.52
C ASP A 213 -12.22 -41.42 11.37
N LEU A 214 -11.71 -41.37 10.14
CA LEU A 214 -12.33 -41.93 8.93
C LEU A 214 -11.74 -43.32 8.69
N VAL A 215 -12.44 -44.37 9.11
CA VAL A 215 -12.06 -45.74 8.75
C VAL A 215 -12.65 -46.04 7.37
N TRP A 216 -11.79 -46.21 6.37
CA TRP A 216 -12.15 -46.74 5.06
C TRP A 216 -12.08 -48.28 5.14
N ASP A 217 -13.15 -48.94 4.74
CA ASP A 217 -13.15 -50.38 4.51
C ASP A 217 -12.57 -50.64 3.11
N ASP A 218 -11.23 -50.53 3.01
CA ASP A 218 -10.52 -50.84 1.77
C ASP A 218 -10.37 -52.37 1.69
N GLY A 219 -11.29 -52.98 1.00
CA GLY A 219 -11.09 -54.33 0.51
C GLY A 219 -9.87 -54.36 -0.41
N ALA A 220 -8.80 -54.98 0.09
CA ALA A 220 -7.65 -55.55 -0.60
C ALA A 220 -6.89 -54.65 -1.63
N ALA A 221 -5.63 -54.30 -1.30
CA ALA A 221 -4.46 -54.51 -2.18
C ALA A 221 -3.17 -54.32 -1.42
N ASP A 222 -2.56 -55.38 -1.19
CA ASP A 222 -1.19 -55.83 -1.34
C ASP A 222 -0.06 -54.80 -1.53
N GLY A 223 0.98 -54.97 -0.68
CA GLY A 223 2.32 -54.91 -1.19
C GLY A 223 3.26 -53.80 -0.80
N THR A 224 4.19 -54.21 0.02
CA THR A 224 5.61 -53.86 0.15
C THR A 224 5.96 -52.73 1.11
N ALA A 225 6.31 -53.20 2.30
CA ALA A 225 7.20 -52.54 3.25
C ALA A 225 8.62 -52.47 2.64
N ASP A 226 9.23 -51.31 2.61
CA ASP A 226 10.66 -51.17 2.59
C ASP A 226 11.10 -50.53 3.90
N GLY A 227 11.80 -51.40 4.70
CA GLY A 227 12.31 -51.03 6.02
C GLY A 227 13.70 -50.46 5.90
N THR A 228 13.91 -49.32 6.48
CA THR A 228 15.21 -48.94 7.04
C THR A 228 15.03 -48.52 8.47
N ALA A 229 15.44 -49.42 9.36
CA ALA A 229 15.65 -49.12 10.77
C ALA A 229 16.84 -48.19 10.89
N ASP A 230 16.69 -47.08 11.57
CA ASP A 230 17.79 -46.41 12.24
C ASP A 230 17.32 -45.70 13.51
N GLY A 231 17.95 -46.04 14.65
CA GLY A 231 18.17 -45.19 15.81
C GLY A 231 17.01 -45.03 16.78
N ALA A 232 16.95 -45.90 17.79
CA ALA A 232 16.20 -45.69 19.02
C ALA A 232 16.69 -44.41 19.75
N ALA A 233 16.03 -43.29 19.51
CA ALA A 233 15.95 -42.19 20.46
C ALA A 233 14.59 -42.30 21.16
N ALA A 234 14.56 -42.16 22.51
CA ALA A 234 13.41 -42.30 23.36
C ALA A 234 12.18 -41.62 22.72
N ALA A 235 11.14 -42.39 22.45
CA ALA A 235 9.87 -41.92 21.96
C ALA A 235 9.26 -41.01 23.04
N ASP A 236 9.50 -39.70 22.91
CA ASP A 236 8.66 -38.68 23.52
C ASP A 236 7.27 -38.92 22.94
N GLU A 237 6.33 -39.34 23.78
CA GLU A 237 4.95 -39.66 23.35
C GLU A 237 4.38 -38.45 22.62
N ALA A 238 4.45 -38.45 21.28
CA ALA A 238 4.27 -37.29 20.47
C ALA A 238 2.87 -36.69 20.69
N TRP A 239 2.84 -35.42 21.01
CA TRP A 239 1.60 -34.64 21.17
C TRP A 239 0.79 -34.71 19.87
N PRO A 240 -0.54 -34.93 19.91
CA PRO A 240 -1.32 -35.22 18.70
C PRO A 240 -1.57 -34.02 17.79
N TRP A 241 -1.40 -32.78 18.22
CA TRP A 241 -1.54 -31.59 17.38
C TRP A 241 -0.21 -31.01 16.99
N GLU A 242 -0.11 -30.53 15.76
CA GLU A 242 1.00 -29.78 15.24
C GLU A 242 0.53 -28.43 14.66
N LEU A 243 1.33 -27.41 14.83
CA LEU A 243 1.19 -26.12 14.15
C LEU A 243 2.18 -26.08 13.00
N HIS A 244 1.68 -25.95 11.80
CA HIS A 244 2.47 -25.83 10.57
C HIS A 244 2.31 -24.42 9.98
N VAL A 245 3.39 -23.87 9.46
CA VAL A 245 3.45 -22.53 8.88
C VAL A 245 4.09 -22.60 7.50
N SER A 246 3.57 -21.82 6.56
CA SER A 246 4.11 -21.73 5.20
C SER A 246 5.50 -21.11 5.17
N ASP A 247 6.42 -21.65 4.32
CA ASP A 247 7.79 -21.19 4.10
C ASP A 247 7.82 -19.76 3.58
N GLY A 248 7.49 -18.82 3.87
CA GLY A 248 7.42 -17.41 3.44
C GLY A 248 6.47 -16.58 4.29
N ALA A 249 5.75 -17.24 5.20
CA ALA A 249 4.79 -16.61 6.10
C ALA A 249 5.32 -16.62 7.55
N ALA A 250 6.56 -16.16 7.76
CA ALA A 250 7.19 -16.08 9.08
C ALA A 250 6.34 -15.32 10.12
N ASP A 251 5.47 -14.43 9.66
CA ASP A 251 4.55 -13.67 10.49
C ASP A 251 3.25 -14.44 10.85
N ALA A 252 3.00 -15.59 10.23
CA ALA A 252 1.75 -16.32 10.44
C ALA A 252 1.64 -16.88 11.87
N GLU A 253 2.76 -17.25 12.49
CA GLU A 253 2.80 -17.70 13.88
C GLU A 253 2.54 -16.56 14.87
N GLU A 254 2.96 -15.35 14.52
CA GLU A 254 2.76 -14.14 15.30
C GLU A 254 1.39 -13.47 15.05
N TRP A 255 0.63 -14.01 14.09
CA TRP A 255 -0.70 -13.50 13.79
C TRP A 255 -1.66 -13.69 14.97
N HIS A 256 -2.47 -12.69 15.23
CA HIS A 256 -3.60 -12.75 16.17
C HIS A 256 -4.79 -11.97 15.61
N VAL A 257 -6.00 -12.29 16.08
CA VAL A 257 -7.25 -11.71 15.53
C VAL A 257 -7.27 -10.18 15.62
N GLY A 258 -6.69 -9.61 16.68
CA GLY A 258 -6.58 -8.15 16.85
C GLY A 258 -5.80 -7.44 15.74
N LEU A 259 -4.79 -8.08 15.14
CA LEU A 259 -4.09 -7.52 13.97
C LEU A 259 -5.04 -7.35 12.79
N ALA A 260 -5.85 -8.37 12.50
CA ALA A 260 -6.83 -8.29 11.42
C ALA A 260 -7.92 -7.25 11.70
N CYS A 261 -8.32 -7.05 12.96
CA CYS A 261 -9.31 -6.05 13.35
C CYS A 261 -8.80 -4.61 13.19
N GLY A 262 -7.50 -4.39 13.42
CA GLY A 262 -6.85 -3.08 13.31
C GLY A 262 -6.25 -2.77 11.95
N ASP A 263 -6.11 -3.78 11.07
CA ASP A 263 -5.46 -3.62 9.77
C ASP A 263 -6.45 -3.17 8.69
N PRO A 264 -6.35 -1.92 8.22
CA PRO A 264 -7.19 -1.46 7.13
C PRO A 264 -6.94 -2.20 5.81
N LEU A 265 -5.84 -2.92 5.68
CA LEU A 265 -5.47 -3.67 4.47
C LEU A 265 -5.91 -5.14 4.53
N PHE A 266 -6.48 -5.59 5.64
CA PHE A 266 -6.99 -6.95 5.80
C PHE A 266 -7.98 -7.34 4.68
N GLY A 267 -7.76 -8.48 4.02
CA GLY A 267 -8.60 -8.97 2.91
C GLY A 267 -8.32 -8.31 1.54
N LEU A 268 -7.40 -7.35 1.43
CA LEU A 268 -6.89 -6.90 0.15
C LEU A 268 -5.84 -7.88 -0.39
N PRO A 269 -5.60 -7.89 -1.73
CA PRO A 269 -4.52 -8.69 -2.28
C PRO A 269 -3.19 -8.41 -1.56
N PRO A 270 -2.42 -9.44 -1.22
CA PRO A 270 -1.10 -9.27 -0.64
C PRO A 270 -0.18 -8.55 -1.64
N LEU A 271 0.87 -7.95 -1.12
CA LEU A 271 1.92 -7.42 -1.97
C LEU A 271 2.64 -8.57 -2.69
N PRO A 272 3.03 -8.38 -3.96
CA PRO A 272 3.86 -9.37 -4.63
C PRO A 272 5.18 -9.57 -3.86
N PRO A 273 5.74 -10.80 -3.88
CA PRO A 273 7.04 -11.04 -3.28
C PRO A 273 8.11 -10.16 -3.93
N GLY A 274 9.02 -9.62 -3.14
CA GLY A 274 10.09 -8.74 -3.61
C GLY A 274 11.10 -8.46 -2.51
N ASP A 275 12.23 -7.89 -2.89
CA ASP A 275 13.27 -7.49 -1.96
C ASP A 275 12.85 -6.27 -1.14
N LEU A 276 13.38 -6.15 0.05
CA LEU A 276 13.18 -4.98 0.89
C LEU A 276 14.21 -3.89 0.50
N PRO A 277 13.79 -2.62 0.43
CA PRO A 277 14.73 -1.53 0.14
C PRO A 277 15.78 -1.40 1.27
N PRO A 278 16.99 -0.89 0.96
CA PRO A 278 18.07 -0.76 1.96
C PRO A 278 17.71 0.16 3.14
N SER A 279 16.81 1.12 2.92
CA SER A 279 16.26 2.00 3.96
C SER A 279 14.74 1.96 3.91
N PRO A 280 14.05 1.89 5.06
CA PRO A 280 12.59 1.95 5.08
C PRO A 280 12.04 3.37 4.86
N PHE A 281 12.90 4.39 4.84
CA PHE A 281 12.52 5.79 4.70
C PHE A 281 13.14 6.41 3.45
N ARG A 282 12.39 7.31 2.79
CA ARG A 282 12.71 7.80 1.44
C ARG A 282 13.10 9.27 1.37
N HIS A 283 13.26 9.93 2.50
CA HIS A 283 13.50 11.36 2.53
C HIS A 283 12.38 12.14 1.81
N LEU A 284 12.70 12.99 0.86
CA LEU A 284 11.73 13.75 0.05
C LEU A 284 11.33 13.04 -1.25
N HIS A 285 11.83 11.83 -1.51
CA HIS A 285 11.42 11.05 -2.67
C HIS A 285 10.07 10.34 -2.42
N TRP A 286 9.27 10.23 -3.45
CA TRP A 286 8.04 9.45 -3.41
C TRP A 286 8.31 7.95 -3.31
N PHE A 287 7.38 7.21 -2.74
CA PHE A 287 7.45 5.75 -2.65
C PHE A 287 6.96 5.13 -3.97
N GLY A 288 7.84 4.46 -4.71
CA GLY A 288 7.49 3.66 -5.88
C GLY A 288 6.94 2.29 -5.52
N ALA A 289 6.58 1.48 -6.52
CA ALA A 289 6.01 0.14 -6.33
C ALA A 289 6.95 -0.79 -5.54
N GLU A 290 8.26 -0.67 -5.76
CA GLU A 290 9.32 -1.42 -5.08
C GLU A 290 9.42 -1.10 -3.58
N HIS A 291 8.87 0.04 -3.15
CA HIS A 291 8.83 0.48 -1.76
C HIS A 291 7.52 0.11 -1.04
N ALA A 292 6.60 -0.58 -1.71
CA ALA A 292 5.31 -0.95 -1.13
C ALA A 292 5.41 -1.70 0.21
N PRO A 293 6.40 -2.58 0.45
CA PRO A 293 6.55 -3.28 1.73
C PRO A 293 6.85 -2.37 2.92
N VAL A 294 7.34 -1.15 2.67
CA VAL A 294 7.68 -0.16 3.71
C VAL A 294 6.79 1.09 3.66
N PHE A 295 5.72 1.06 2.87
CA PHE A 295 4.76 2.16 2.75
C PHE A 295 3.61 2.01 3.75
N PHE A 296 3.69 2.72 4.87
CA PHE A 296 2.74 2.66 5.97
C PHE A 296 1.99 3.98 6.19
N GLY A 297 0.93 3.92 7.01
CA GLY A 297 0.15 5.08 7.44
C GLY A 297 -0.98 5.50 6.49
N ARG A 298 -1.21 4.73 5.39
CA ARG A 298 -2.23 5.03 4.38
C ARG A 298 -3.17 3.85 4.08
N GLY A 299 -3.24 2.91 4.99
CA GLY A 299 -4.01 1.68 4.76
C GLY A 299 -5.49 1.92 4.45
N ARG A 300 -6.12 2.90 5.11
CA ARG A 300 -7.54 3.25 4.89
C ARG A 300 -7.77 3.84 3.50
N GLU A 301 -6.89 4.72 3.06
CA GLU A 301 -6.97 5.36 1.75
C GLU A 301 -6.67 4.37 0.63
N ILE A 302 -5.69 3.47 0.84
CA ILE A 302 -5.41 2.37 -0.10
C ILE A 302 -6.66 1.51 -0.29
N ARG A 303 -7.28 1.05 0.79
CA ARG A 303 -8.52 0.27 0.74
C ARG A 303 -9.62 1.00 0.01
N ALA A 304 -9.89 2.24 0.42
CA ALA A 304 -10.97 3.03 -0.16
C ALA A 304 -10.77 3.26 -1.66
N LEU A 305 -9.52 3.44 -2.10
CA LEU A 305 -9.20 3.62 -3.52
C LEU A 305 -9.27 2.28 -4.27
N TYR A 306 -8.75 1.20 -3.70
CA TYR A 306 -8.82 -0.15 -4.25
C TYR A 306 -10.28 -0.57 -4.51
N GLU A 307 -11.14 -0.47 -3.50
CA GLU A 307 -12.57 -0.83 -3.61
C GLU A 307 -13.29 0.00 -4.69
N ARG A 308 -12.92 1.28 -4.86
CA ARG A 308 -13.52 2.13 -5.90
C ARG A 308 -13.06 1.77 -7.30
N VAL A 309 -11.81 1.40 -7.45
CA VAL A 309 -11.23 1.05 -8.76
C VAL A 309 -11.69 -0.33 -9.21
N THR A 310 -11.87 -1.27 -8.28
CA THR A 310 -12.26 -2.65 -8.60
C THR A 310 -13.77 -2.89 -8.61
N SER A 311 -14.59 -1.94 -8.14
CA SER A 311 -16.05 -2.08 -8.15
C SER A 311 -16.63 -1.98 -9.55
N PRO A 312 -17.40 -2.97 -10.03
CA PRO A 312 -18.07 -2.93 -11.34
C PRO A 312 -19.05 -1.74 -11.47
N GLU A 313 -19.67 -1.33 -10.37
CA GLU A 313 -20.68 -0.26 -10.32
C GLU A 313 -20.05 1.15 -10.23
N ALA A 314 -18.71 1.23 -10.08
CA ALA A 314 -18.05 2.53 -9.96
C ALA A 314 -18.00 3.26 -11.31
N PRO A 315 -18.08 4.61 -11.32
CA PRO A 315 -17.79 5.38 -12.51
C PRO A 315 -16.39 5.06 -13.06
N PRO A 316 -16.19 5.17 -14.39
CA PRO A 316 -14.94 4.78 -15.03
C PRO A 316 -13.75 5.66 -14.63
N VAL A 317 -13.98 6.87 -14.13
CA VAL A 317 -12.94 7.81 -13.73
C VAL A 317 -13.03 8.10 -12.24
N THR A 318 -11.89 8.00 -11.53
CA THR A 318 -11.72 8.41 -10.15
C THR A 318 -10.76 9.60 -10.08
N LEU A 319 -11.21 10.71 -9.50
CA LEU A 319 -10.41 11.91 -9.26
C LEU A 319 -9.77 11.82 -7.88
N LEU A 320 -8.47 11.57 -7.82
CA LEU A 320 -7.68 11.60 -6.59
C LEU A 320 -7.02 12.97 -6.45
N TYR A 321 -7.50 13.79 -5.54
CA TYR A 321 -6.98 15.14 -5.37
C TYR A 321 -6.66 15.47 -3.91
N GLY A 322 -5.76 16.41 -3.70
CA GLY A 322 -5.31 16.82 -2.38
C GLY A 322 -4.19 17.84 -2.46
N GLN A 323 -3.75 18.35 -1.32
CA GLN A 323 -2.66 19.33 -1.24
C GLN A 323 -1.38 18.80 -1.88
N SER A 324 -0.48 19.71 -2.26
CA SER A 324 0.88 19.35 -2.65
C SER A 324 1.60 18.67 -1.46
N GLY A 325 2.36 17.60 -1.73
CA GLY A 325 3.09 16.88 -0.68
C GLY A 325 2.27 15.95 0.21
N VAL A 326 0.96 15.81 -0.02
CA VAL A 326 0.11 14.93 0.80
C VAL A 326 0.36 13.44 0.57
N GLY A 327 1.11 13.07 -0.48
CA GLY A 327 1.48 11.68 -0.78
C GLY A 327 0.63 11.00 -1.86
N LYS A 328 0.01 11.76 -2.78
CA LYS A 328 -0.80 11.20 -3.89
C LYS A 328 -0.02 10.22 -4.76
N SER A 329 1.16 10.61 -5.24
CA SER A 329 2.02 9.77 -6.09
C SER A 329 2.44 8.47 -5.38
N SER A 330 2.80 8.56 -4.09
CA SER A 330 3.16 7.39 -3.27
C SER A 330 1.96 6.48 -3.03
N LEU A 331 0.77 7.05 -2.79
CA LEU A 331 -0.46 6.28 -2.62
C LEU A 331 -0.82 5.50 -3.90
N LEU A 332 -0.66 6.12 -5.08
CA LEU A 332 -0.90 5.46 -6.36
C LEU A 332 0.13 4.37 -6.63
N ALA A 333 1.43 4.67 -6.49
CA ALA A 333 2.50 3.79 -6.93
C ALA A 333 2.84 2.69 -5.90
N ALA A 334 3.02 3.04 -4.61
CA ALA A 334 3.35 2.06 -3.57
C ALA A 334 2.09 1.45 -2.92
N GLY A 335 1.02 2.22 -2.80
CA GLY A 335 -0.20 1.77 -2.15
C GLY A 335 -1.11 0.94 -3.04
N LEU A 336 -1.53 1.49 -4.17
CA LEU A 336 -2.59 0.92 -5.02
C LEU A 336 -2.05 -0.04 -6.09
N LEU A 337 -1.04 0.39 -6.86
CA LEU A 337 -0.55 -0.32 -8.04
C LEU A 337 -0.15 -1.77 -7.73
N PRO A 338 0.67 -2.08 -6.71
CA PRO A 338 1.10 -3.44 -6.44
C PRO A 338 -0.05 -4.38 -6.05
N ARG A 339 -1.11 -3.85 -5.43
CA ARG A 339 -2.28 -4.64 -5.03
C ARG A 339 -3.23 -4.91 -6.19
N LEU A 340 -3.27 -4.04 -7.19
CA LEU A 340 -4.03 -4.27 -8.42
C LEU A 340 -3.38 -5.33 -9.30
N ALA A 341 -2.05 -5.49 -9.24
CA ALA A 341 -1.29 -6.36 -10.12
C ALA A 341 -1.76 -7.83 -10.13
N ALA A 342 -2.37 -8.30 -9.03
CA ALA A 342 -2.93 -9.65 -8.93
C ALA A 342 -4.16 -9.87 -9.84
N THR A 343 -4.97 -8.84 -10.08
CA THR A 343 -6.27 -8.97 -10.77
C THR A 343 -6.41 -8.09 -12.01
N HIS A 344 -5.60 -7.05 -12.12
CA HIS A 344 -5.68 -6.06 -13.18
C HIS A 344 -4.30 -5.86 -13.85
N ALA A 345 -4.31 -5.55 -15.13
CA ALA A 345 -3.18 -4.89 -15.75
C ALA A 345 -3.14 -3.42 -15.29
N THR A 346 -1.96 -2.87 -15.09
CA THR A 346 -1.82 -1.49 -14.63
C THR A 346 -0.81 -0.74 -15.48
N ARG A 347 -1.07 0.56 -15.71
CA ARG A 347 -0.13 1.48 -16.34
C ARG A 347 -0.07 2.75 -15.50
N TYR A 348 1.11 3.11 -15.04
CA TYR A 348 1.36 4.38 -14.37
C TYR A 348 1.86 5.38 -15.40
N LEU A 349 1.12 6.46 -15.58
CA LEU A 349 1.33 7.44 -16.63
C LEU A 349 1.57 8.82 -16.01
N ARG A 350 2.46 9.56 -16.61
CA ARG A 350 2.64 11.00 -16.41
C ARG A 350 2.54 11.70 -17.74
N ARG A 351 2.23 12.97 -17.70
CA ARG A 351 2.24 13.82 -18.89
C ARG A 351 3.63 13.82 -19.52
N ASP A 352 3.68 13.63 -20.82
CA ASP A 352 4.90 13.65 -21.63
C ASP A 352 4.91 14.81 -22.64
N ALA A 353 5.83 14.79 -23.60
CA ALA A 353 5.91 15.79 -24.66
C ALA A 353 4.71 15.78 -25.62
N ALA A 354 3.96 14.67 -25.69
CA ALA A 354 2.73 14.52 -26.45
C ALA A 354 1.48 14.94 -25.64
N GLY A 355 1.63 15.37 -24.41
CA GLY A 355 0.56 15.76 -23.49
C GLY A 355 -0.20 14.57 -22.89
N LEU A 356 -1.26 14.87 -22.14
CA LEU A 356 -2.07 13.84 -21.48
C LEU A 356 -2.77 12.88 -22.46
N ALA A 357 -3.22 13.37 -23.60
CA ALA A 357 -3.86 12.53 -24.63
C ALA A 357 -2.85 11.58 -25.28
N GLY A 358 -1.61 12.03 -25.50
CA GLY A 358 -0.52 11.19 -25.97
C GLY A 358 -0.15 10.12 -24.95
N ALA A 359 0.02 10.50 -23.69
CA ALA A 359 0.29 9.56 -22.61
C ALA A 359 -0.82 8.49 -22.49
N LEU A 360 -2.09 8.88 -22.63
CA LEU A 360 -3.23 7.95 -22.67
C LEU A 360 -3.13 6.97 -23.82
N ALA A 361 -2.81 7.46 -25.03
CA ALA A 361 -2.69 6.63 -26.22
C ALA A 361 -1.53 5.60 -26.10
N VAL A 362 -0.40 6.02 -25.54
CA VAL A 362 0.73 5.13 -25.22
C VAL A 362 0.32 4.11 -24.15
N GLY A 363 -0.38 4.53 -23.12
CA GLY A 363 -0.88 3.65 -22.06
C GLY A 363 -1.85 2.56 -22.53
N LEU A 364 -2.53 2.82 -23.67
CA LEU A 364 -3.43 1.86 -24.34
C LEU A 364 -2.72 1.03 -25.43
N ASP A 365 -1.41 1.19 -25.61
CA ASP A 365 -0.65 0.59 -26.72
C ASP A 365 -1.30 0.87 -28.11
N ALA A 366 -1.95 2.03 -28.23
CA ALA A 366 -2.67 2.42 -29.44
C ALA A 366 -1.77 3.14 -30.46
N VAL A 367 -0.65 3.68 -30.00
CA VAL A 367 0.36 4.39 -30.82
C VAL A 367 1.76 4.17 -30.23
N ALA A 368 2.78 4.46 -31.04
CA ALA A 368 4.18 4.42 -30.57
C ALA A 368 4.44 5.53 -29.52
N ALA A 369 5.42 5.29 -28.66
CA ALA A 369 5.74 6.20 -27.55
C ALA A 369 6.25 7.59 -28.00
N ASP A 370 6.68 7.72 -29.26
CA ASP A 370 7.15 8.97 -29.88
C ASP A 370 6.10 9.68 -30.73
N ALA A 371 4.86 9.19 -30.75
CA ALA A 371 3.77 9.77 -31.52
C ALA A 371 3.47 11.22 -31.04
N ARG A 372 3.30 12.12 -32.01
CA ARG A 372 2.98 13.53 -31.75
C ARG A 372 1.46 13.80 -31.81
N PRO A 373 0.94 14.69 -30.96
CA PRO A 373 -0.46 15.11 -31.04
C PRO A 373 -0.80 15.82 -32.36
N PRO A 374 -2.07 15.78 -32.82
CA PRO A 374 -3.23 15.17 -32.14
C PRO A 374 -3.30 13.65 -32.36
N VAL A 375 -3.50 12.89 -31.27
CA VAL A 375 -3.65 11.42 -31.33
C VAL A 375 -5.14 11.10 -31.35
N ALA A 376 -5.64 10.55 -32.47
CA ALA A 376 -7.01 10.06 -32.56
C ALA A 376 -7.09 8.62 -32.04
N LEU A 377 -7.81 8.43 -30.94
CA LEU A 377 -8.05 7.11 -30.38
C LEU A 377 -9.30 6.46 -30.96
N ALA A 378 -9.20 5.17 -31.34
CA ALA A 378 -10.37 4.36 -31.68
C ALA A 378 -11.26 4.18 -30.43
N ARG A 379 -12.58 4.09 -30.62
CA ARG A 379 -13.52 3.87 -29.51
C ARG A 379 -13.26 2.59 -28.74
N THR A 380 -12.72 1.57 -29.41
CA THR A 380 -12.42 0.26 -28.84
C THR A 380 -11.00 0.16 -28.27
N ALA A 381 -10.16 1.20 -28.39
CA ALA A 381 -8.74 1.11 -28.06
C ALA A 381 -8.46 0.57 -26.64
N TRP A 382 -9.29 0.95 -25.66
CA TRP A 382 -9.13 0.46 -24.28
C TRP A 382 -9.56 -1.01 -24.15
N VAL A 383 -10.71 -1.38 -24.70
CA VAL A 383 -11.20 -2.77 -24.69
C VAL A 383 -10.25 -3.68 -25.47
N ASP A 384 -9.69 -3.19 -26.59
CA ASP A 384 -8.70 -3.93 -27.38
C ASP A 384 -7.40 -4.14 -26.57
N ALA A 385 -6.99 -3.14 -25.79
CA ALA A 385 -5.85 -3.28 -24.88
C ALA A 385 -6.13 -4.32 -23.78
N GLU A 386 -7.32 -4.31 -23.18
CA GLU A 386 -7.75 -5.31 -22.19
C GLU A 386 -7.80 -6.73 -22.79
N ALA A 387 -8.30 -6.87 -24.02
CA ALA A 387 -8.34 -8.14 -24.71
C ALA A 387 -6.94 -8.70 -24.96
N ARG A 388 -5.97 -7.84 -25.36
CA ARG A 388 -4.56 -8.24 -25.52
C ARG A 388 -3.92 -8.67 -24.21
N LEU A 389 -4.27 -7.99 -23.09
CA LEU A 389 -3.70 -8.27 -21.77
C LEU A 389 -4.41 -9.40 -21.03
N GLY A 390 -5.58 -9.85 -21.51
CA GLY A 390 -6.40 -10.91 -20.92
C GLY A 390 -7.01 -10.54 -19.55
N ARG A 391 -7.02 -9.26 -19.19
CA ARG A 391 -7.53 -8.75 -17.88
C ARG A 391 -7.85 -7.26 -17.95
N PRO A 392 -8.71 -6.74 -17.03
CA PRO A 392 -9.04 -5.32 -16.97
C PRO A 392 -7.78 -4.46 -16.84
N LEU A 393 -7.75 -3.32 -17.53
CA LEU A 393 -6.62 -2.38 -17.50
C LEU A 393 -6.95 -1.14 -16.68
N VAL A 394 -6.19 -0.91 -15.62
CA VAL A 394 -6.27 0.32 -14.80
C VAL A 394 -5.16 1.28 -15.21
N LEU A 395 -5.57 2.49 -15.58
CA LEU A 395 -4.67 3.58 -15.91
C LEU A 395 -4.56 4.53 -14.72
N LEU A 396 -3.35 4.82 -14.27
CA LEU A 396 -3.05 5.76 -13.19
C LEU A 396 -2.33 6.95 -13.81
N VAL A 397 -3.02 8.07 -14.00
CA VAL A 397 -2.44 9.31 -14.52
C VAL A 397 -2.14 10.23 -13.35
N ASP A 398 -0.87 10.49 -13.09
CA ASP A 398 -0.42 11.34 -11.99
C ASP A 398 0.00 12.72 -12.48
N GLN A 399 -0.20 13.73 -11.64
CA GLN A 399 0.12 15.14 -11.89
C GLN A 399 -0.63 15.71 -13.12
N ALA A 400 -1.92 15.35 -13.27
CA ALA A 400 -2.72 15.80 -14.41
C ALA A 400 -2.88 17.36 -14.51
N GLU A 401 -2.62 18.09 -13.39
CA GLU A 401 -2.56 19.56 -13.37
C GLU A 401 -1.44 20.13 -14.23
N GLU A 402 -0.45 19.34 -14.63
CA GLU A 402 0.61 19.82 -15.50
C GLU A 402 0.11 20.28 -16.88
N ALA A 403 -1.04 19.76 -17.33
CA ALA A 403 -1.71 20.24 -18.53
C ALA A 403 -2.09 21.73 -18.49
N PHE A 404 -2.27 22.27 -17.28
CA PHE A 404 -2.60 23.71 -17.10
C PHE A 404 -1.38 24.55 -16.75
N THR A 405 -0.35 23.95 -16.16
CA THR A 405 0.82 24.68 -15.63
C THR A 405 2.02 24.66 -16.56
N ARG A 406 2.02 23.79 -17.57
CA ARG A 406 3.13 23.60 -18.51
C ARG A 406 2.57 23.54 -19.93
N PRO A 407 2.53 24.65 -20.67
CA PRO A 407 2.05 24.63 -22.05
C PRO A 407 2.90 23.68 -22.90
N LEU A 408 2.25 22.97 -23.83
CA LEU A 408 2.97 22.20 -24.84
C LEU A 408 3.80 23.15 -25.72
N PRO A 409 5.00 22.71 -26.20
CA PRO A 409 5.75 23.50 -27.16
C PRO A 409 4.88 23.79 -28.39
N ALA A 410 4.90 25.04 -28.85
CA ALA A 410 4.16 25.43 -30.05
C ALA A 410 4.57 24.52 -31.22
N PRO A 411 3.63 24.03 -32.07
CA PRO A 411 3.96 23.27 -33.25
C PRO A 411 4.88 24.11 -34.15
N VAL A 412 6.00 23.50 -34.57
CA VAL A 412 6.91 24.16 -35.52
C VAL A 412 6.11 24.49 -36.78
N ALA A 413 6.05 25.79 -37.13
CA ALA A 413 5.33 26.27 -38.29
C ALA A 413 5.76 25.53 -39.55
N GLY A 414 4.85 24.81 -40.19
CA GLY A 414 5.13 24.14 -41.48
C GLY A 414 4.53 22.75 -41.69
N VAL A 415 3.92 22.11 -40.70
CA VAL A 415 3.29 20.79 -40.89
C VAL A 415 1.82 20.87 -40.44
N ASP A 416 0.92 20.75 -41.37
CA ASP A 416 -0.55 20.60 -41.28
C ASP A 416 -1.26 21.17 -40.02
N ALA A 417 -1.62 22.44 -40.11
CA ALA A 417 -2.47 23.18 -39.15
C ALA A 417 -3.97 22.78 -39.19
N GLY A 418 -4.29 21.59 -39.60
CA GLY A 418 -5.65 21.23 -39.92
C GLY A 418 -6.40 20.43 -38.86
N ARG A 419 -6.32 20.74 -37.56
CA ARG A 419 -7.27 20.39 -36.48
C ARG A 419 -6.64 20.52 -35.09
N ALA A 420 -5.98 21.62 -34.83
CA ALA A 420 -5.74 22.02 -33.44
C ALA A 420 -7.11 22.40 -32.83
N ALA A 421 -7.39 21.93 -31.60
CA ALA A 421 -8.53 22.44 -30.86
C ALA A 421 -8.44 23.98 -30.79
N PRO A 422 -9.53 24.72 -31.04
CA PRO A 422 -9.52 26.15 -30.85
C PRO A 422 -9.14 26.41 -29.40
N ASP A 423 -8.13 27.20 -29.13
CA ASP A 423 -7.64 27.67 -27.84
C ASP A 423 -6.53 26.84 -27.13
N GLY A 424 -5.94 25.81 -27.71
CA GLY A 424 -4.77 25.14 -27.10
C GLY A 424 -5.01 24.44 -25.74
N ASP A 425 -6.27 24.16 -25.38
CA ASP A 425 -6.65 23.52 -24.11
C ASP A 425 -6.35 22.00 -24.14
N GLU A 426 -5.17 21.64 -23.68
CA GLU A 426 -4.70 20.25 -23.63
C GLU A 426 -5.63 19.34 -22.82
N PHE A 427 -6.12 19.82 -21.67
CA PHE A 427 -6.99 19.01 -20.83
C PHE A 427 -8.38 18.80 -21.47
N ALA A 428 -8.90 19.76 -22.21
CA ALA A 428 -10.12 19.58 -22.98
C ALA A 428 -9.96 18.49 -24.07
N ALA A 429 -8.82 18.47 -24.76
CA ALA A 429 -8.51 17.41 -25.73
C ALA A 429 -8.42 16.03 -25.07
N PHE A 430 -7.79 15.92 -23.90
CA PHE A 430 -7.74 14.70 -23.11
C PHE A 430 -9.14 14.26 -22.65
N ALA A 431 -9.98 15.17 -22.14
CA ALA A 431 -11.36 14.88 -21.74
C ALA A 431 -12.22 14.40 -22.91
N ALA A 432 -12.03 15.00 -24.10
CA ALA A 432 -12.70 14.56 -25.32
C ALA A 432 -12.26 13.14 -25.75
N ALA A 433 -10.97 12.82 -25.64
CA ALA A 433 -10.45 11.46 -25.89
C ALA A 433 -11.07 10.43 -24.92
N LEU A 434 -11.17 10.77 -23.62
CA LEU A 434 -11.86 9.93 -22.63
C LEU A 434 -13.34 9.74 -22.98
N ALA A 435 -14.01 10.79 -23.41
CA ALA A 435 -15.43 10.70 -23.82
C ALA A 435 -15.63 9.74 -25.00
N VAL A 436 -14.71 9.72 -25.94
CA VAL A 436 -14.74 8.76 -27.07
C VAL A 436 -14.64 7.32 -26.58
N LEU A 437 -13.75 7.03 -25.61
CA LEU A 437 -13.51 5.69 -25.06
C LEU A 437 -14.63 5.22 -24.11
N LEU A 438 -15.34 6.14 -23.41
CA LEU A 438 -16.23 5.80 -22.32
C LEU A 438 -17.71 6.03 -22.59
N ARG A 439 -18.08 6.66 -23.72
CA ARG A 439 -19.46 7.06 -24.05
C ARG A 439 -20.37 5.88 -24.34
N ASP A 440 -19.90 4.88 -25.04
CA ASP A 440 -20.69 3.73 -25.46
C ASP A 440 -20.59 2.62 -24.39
N GLU A 441 -21.73 2.25 -23.81
CA GLU A 441 -21.78 1.20 -22.78
C GLU A 441 -21.33 -0.19 -23.31
N ARG A 442 -21.49 -0.43 -24.61
CA ARG A 442 -21.09 -1.71 -25.24
C ARG A 442 -19.57 -1.84 -25.42
N THR A 443 -18.88 -0.71 -25.52
CA THR A 443 -17.42 -0.64 -25.66
C THR A 443 -16.75 -0.06 -24.42
N ARG A 444 -17.47 0.03 -23.30
CA ARG A 444 -16.92 0.54 -22.05
C ARG A 444 -15.93 -0.48 -21.48
N PRO A 445 -14.69 -0.07 -21.16
CA PRO A 445 -13.70 -0.98 -20.59
C PRO A 445 -14.12 -1.45 -19.18
N ALA A 446 -13.66 -2.65 -18.82
CA ALA A 446 -13.82 -3.18 -17.46
C ALA A 446 -12.89 -2.48 -16.47
N GLY A 447 -11.73 -2.03 -16.93
CA GLY A 447 -10.78 -1.24 -16.15
C GLY A 447 -11.24 0.19 -15.84
N ARG A 448 -10.40 0.94 -15.16
CA ARG A 448 -10.72 2.28 -14.63
C ARG A 448 -9.53 3.22 -14.82
N LEU A 449 -9.84 4.51 -14.85
CA LEU A 449 -8.86 5.60 -14.81
C LEU A 449 -8.83 6.23 -13.43
N VAL A 450 -7.64 6.43 -12.88
CA VAL A 450 -7.42 7.28 -11.71
C VAL A 450 -6.61 8.49 -12.14
N LEU A 451 -7.16 9.69 -11.92
CA LEU A 451 -6.48 10.97 -12.17
C LEU A 451 -5.99 11.55 -10.84
N GLY A 452 -4.67 11.62 -10.66
CA GLY A 452 -4.01 12.26 -9.53
C GLY A 452 -3.65 13.71 -9.86
N PHE A 453 -4.11 14.68 -9.03
CA PHE A 453 -3.82 16.10 -9.24
C PHE A 453 -3.94 16.93 -7.96
N ARG A 454 -3.49 18.18 -7.99
CA ARG A 454 -3.58 19.12 -6.86
C ARG A 454 -4.99 19.70 -6.73
N LYS A 455 -5.44 19.88 -5.48
CA LYS A 455 -6.81 20.33 -5.15
C LYS A 455 -7.21 21.66 -5.81
N GLU A 456 -6.25 22.53 -6.06
CA GLU A 456 -6.44 23.85 -6.67
C GLU A 456 -7.04 23.76 -8.07
N TRP A 457 -6.81 22.65 -8.77
CA TRP A 457 -7.29 22.41 -10.14
C TRP A 457 -8.60 21.63 -10.24
N LEU A 458 -9.24 21.31 -9.10
CA LEU A 458 -10.46 20.49 -9.08
C LEU A 458 -11.57 21.11 -9.93
N ALA A 459 -11.87 22.39 -9.73
CA ALA A 459 -12.97 23.07 -10.45
C ALA A 459 -12.75 23.08 -11.97
N GLU A 460 -11.49 23.28 -12.39
CA GLU A 460 -11.12 23.34 -13.79
C GLU A 460 -11.20 21.96 -14.47
N ILE A 461 -10.73 20.91 -13.80
CA ILE A 461 -10.80 19.51 -14.25
C ILE A 461 -12.27 19.07 -14.35
N GLU A 462 -13.08 19.37 -13.33
CA GLU A 462 -14.49 19.01 -13.33
C GLU A 462 -15.29 19.69 -14.42
N ARG A 463 -15.00 20.97 -14.70
CA ARG A 463 -15.62 21.69 -15.78
C ARG A 463 -15.38 21.01 -17.12
N ARG A 464 -14.12 20.66 -17.46
CA ARG A 464 -13.78 19.97 -18.72
C ARG A 464 -14.40 18.57 -18.81
N LEU A 465 -14.34 17.77 -17.74
CA LEU A 465 -14.97 16.46 -17.72
C LEU A 465 -16.49 16.54 -17.84
N GLY A 466 -17.11 17.56 -17.23
CA GLY A 466 -18.54 17.83 -17.35
C GLY A 466 -18.95 18.22 -18.76
N GLU A 467 -18.21 19.13 -19.41
CA GLU A 467 -18.39 19.53 -20.81
C GLU A 467 -18.27 18.31 -21.75
N ALA A 468 -17.31 17.42 -21.49
CA ALA A 468 -17.12 16.17 -22.23
C ALA A 468 -18.11 15.05 -21.81
N ARG A 469 -18.93 15.25 -20.79
CA ARG A 469 -19.87 14.26 -20.22
C ARG A 469 -19.19 12.95 -19.79
N VAL A 470 -18.00 13.04 -19.23
CA VAL A 470 -17.27 11.90 -18.66
C VAL A 470 -17.71 11.71 -17.20
N PRO A 471 -18.30 10.57 -16.83
CA PRO A 471 -18.70 10.31 -15.45
C PRO A 471 -17.48 10.03 -14.57
N TYR A 472 -17.46 10.66 -13.38
CA TYR A 472 -16.35 10.51 -12.43
C TYR A 472 -16.85 10.46 -10.98
N ARG A 473 -15.93 10.06 -10.08
CA ARG A 473 -16.10 10.10 -8.62
C ARG A 473 -14.89 10.79 -7.99
N ARG A 474 -15.13 11.55 -6.93
CA ARG A 474 -14.10 12.29 -6.18
C ARG A 474 -13.54 11.45 -5.04
N VAL A 475 -12.23 11.56 -4.82
CA VAL A 475 -11.51 11.06 -3.65
C VAL A 475 -10.57 12.17 -3.19
N PHE A 476 -10.88 12.79 -2.07
CA PHE A 476 -10.00 13.76 -1.45
C PHE A 476 -8.99 13.03 -0.56
N LEU A 477 -7.70 13.29 -0.78
CA LEU A 477 -6.63 12.79 0.07
C LEU A 477 -6.27 13.84 1.10
N GLU A 478 -6.58 13.55 2.35
CA GLU A 478 -6.23 14.39 3.48
C GLU A 478 -4.77 14.18 3.90
N ARG A 479 -4.23 15.11 4.70
CA ARG A 479 -2.95 14.91 5.37
C ARG A 479 -3.00 13.68 6.28
N LEU A 480 -1.83 13.08 6.60
CA LEU A 480 -1.76 12.00 7.57
C LEU A 480 -2.37 12.43 8.90
N ASP A 481 -3.23 11.59 9.44
CA ASP A 481 -3.73 11.73 10.80
C ASP A 481 -2.71 11.18 11.83
N HIS A 482 -2.99 11.33 13.11
CA HIS A 482 -2.13 10.85 14.20
C HIS A 482 -1.82 9.35 14.05
N ALA A 483 -2.84 8.53 13.79
CA ALA A 483 -2.68 7.08 13.64
C ALA A 483 -1.80 6.74 12.43
N GLY A 484 -1.97 7.45 11.32
CA GLY A 484 -1.16 7.29 10.12
C GLY A 484 0.31 7.68 10.33
N VAL A 485 0.58 8.73 11.10
CA VAL A 485 1.96 9.11 11.47
C VAL A 485 2.59 8.03 12.36
N VAL A 486 1.89 7.57 13.39
CA VAL A 486 2.37 6.49 14.27
C VAL A 486 2.65 5.21 13.47
N GLU A 487 1.75 4.84 12.57
CA GLU A 487 1.93 3.65 11.72
C GLU A 487 3.13 3.81 10.77
N ALA A 488 3.36 4.99 10.20
CA ALA A 488 4.52 5.25 9.33
C ALA A 488 5.85 5.12 10.08
N ILE A 489 5.89 5.47 11.37
CA ILE A 489 7.08 5.35 12.22
C ILE A 489 7.32 3.90 12.64
N THR A 490 6.27 3.20 13.10
CA THR A 490 6.37 1.87 13.70
C THR A 490 6.29 0.73 12.70
N GLY A 491 5.72 0.98 11.52
CA GLY A 491 5.49 -0.01 10.46
C GLY A 491 6.72 -0.84 10.09
N PRO A 492 7.92 -0.23 9.89
CA PRO A 492 9.14 -0.99 9.58
C PRO A 492 9.60 -1.95 10.67
N ALA A 493 9.07 -1.85 11.89
CA ALA A 493 9.31 -2.77 13.00
C ALA A 493 8.13 -3.72 13.27
N ARG A 494 7.06 -3.68 12.45
CA ARG A 494 5.79 -4.35 12.75
C ARG A 494 5.84 -5.86 12.50
N THR A 495 6.41 -6.31 11.39
CA THR A 495 6.42 -7.73 11.01
C THR A 495 7.76 -8.39 11.31
N ALA A 496 7.77 -9.73 11.49
CA ALA A 496 9.00 -10.48 11.73
C ALA A 496 10.02 -10.30 10.60
N ARG A 497 9.55 -10.30 9.34
CA ARG A 497 10.38 -10.06 8.15
C ARG A 497 11.08 -8.69 8.19
N LEU A 498 10.33 -7.63 8.51
CA LEU A 498 10.87 -6.27 8.58
C LEU A 498 11.81 -6.09 9.77
N ARG A 499 11.46 -6.65 10.94
CA ARG A 499 12.33 -6.66 12.12
C ARG A 499 13.66 -7.37 11.85
N ALA A 500 13.60 -8.53 11.19
CA ALA A 500 14.81 -9.28 10.83
C ALA A 500 15.70 -8.51 9.84
N HIS A 501 15.11 -7.75 8.92
CA HIS A 501 15.86 -7.03 7.90
C HIS A 501 16.42 -5.69 8.40
N TYR A 502 15.60 -4.89 9.12
CA TYR A 502 15.99 -3.53 9.54
C TYR A 502 16.53 -3.46 10.97
N GLY A 503 16.24 -4.43 11.83
CA GLY A 503 16.60 -4.39 13.24
C GLY A 503 16.01 -3.24 14.04
N LEU A 504 15.11 -2.43 13.43
CA LEU A 504 14.59 -1.19 14.00
C LEU A 504 13.83 -1.43 15.30
N VAL A 505 14.22 -0.71 16.34
CA VAL A 505 13.53 -0.65 17.63
C VAL A 505 13.04 0.77 17.85
N VAL A 506 11.75 0.94 18.09
CA VAL A 506 11.13 2.25 18.42
C VAL A 506 10.73 2.23 19.89
N GLU A 507 11.19 3.23 20.66
CA GLU A 507 10.82 3.38 22.08
C GLU A 507 9.32 3.58 22.22
N GLU A 508 8.73 2.94 23.24
CA GLU A 508 7.30 3.03 23.50
C GLU A 508 6.86 4.49 23.76
N GLY A 509 5.75 4.88 23.14
CA GLY A 509 5.21 6.23 23.22
C GLY A 509 5.92 7.28 22.34
N LEU A 510 7.14 7.02 21.85
CA LEU A 510 7.87 8.00 21.03
C LEU A 510 7.15 8.35 19.74
N ALA A 511 6.58 7.35 19.05
CA ALA A 511 5.86 7.59 17.80
C ALA A 511 4.64 8.50 17.98
N ALA A 512 3.93 8.38 19.12
CA ALA A 512 2.82 9.26 19.47
C ALA A 512 3.32 10.70 19.76
N THR A 513 4.41 10.86 20.51
CA THR A 513 5.02 12.17 20.76
C THR A 513 5.41 12.86 19.45
N ILE A 514 6.05 12.15 18.52
CA ILE A 514 6.41 12.69 17.20
C ILE A 514 5.16 13.09 16.41
N ALA A 515 4.10 12.28 16.49
CA ALA A 515 2.84 12.59 15.82
C ALA A 515 2.18 13.85 16.36
N ASP A 516 2.14 14.02 17.68
CA ASP A 516 1.61 15.22 18.33
C ASP A 516 2.39 16.48 17.91
N ASP A 517 3.72 16.43 17.94
CA ASP A 517 4.58 17.55 17.57
C ASP A 517 4.42 17.95 16.09
N LEU A 518 4.37 16.99 15.17
CA LEU A 518 4.19 17.26 13.75
C LEU A 518 2.79 17.77 13.39
N LEU A 519 1.77 17.36 14.12
CA LEU A 519 0.38 17.76 13.88
C LEU A 519 -0.02 19.05 14.61
N ALA A 520 0.79 19.54 15.54
CA ALA A 520 0.56 20.80 16.24
C ALA A 520 0.49 22.00 15.26
N ASP A 521 1.28 21.97 14.18
CA ASP A 521 1.20 22.98 13.12
C ASP A 521 0.20 22.55 12.01
N ALA A 522 -0.94 23.26 11.95
CA ALA A 522 -1.97 23.02 10.96
C ALA A 522 -1.51 23.29 9.52
N GLN A 523 -0.49 24.11 9.31
CA GLN A 523 0.05 24.49 8.00
C GLN A 523 1.20 23.56 7.55
N SER A 524 1.71 22.72 8.43
CA SER A 524 2.83 21.82 8.12
C SER A 524 2.46 20.79 7.06
N ALA A 525 3.37 20.57 6.12
CA ALA A 525 3.33 19.46 5.17
C ALA A 525 3.79 18.17 5.86
N VAL A 526 2.90 17.54 6.62
CA VAL A 526 3.21 16.42 7.54
C VAL A 526 4.00 15.30 6.88
N ALA A 527 3.57 14.79 5.72
CA ALA A 527 4.20 13.62 5.10
C ALA A 527 5.67 13.87 4.69
N PRO A 528 6.06 14.93 3.98
CA PRO A 528 7.46 15.18 3.66
C PRO A 528 8.29 15.55 4.90
N THR A 529 7.73 16.30 5.85
CA THR A 529 8.41 16.62 7.12
C THR A 529 8.73 15.36 7.92
N LEU A 530 7.76 14.44 8.02
CA LEU A 530 7.93 13.14 8.65
C LEU A 530 9.05 12.33 7.96
N GLN A 531 9.06 12.27 6.63
CA GLN A 531 10.09 11.51 5.89
C GLN A 531 11.49 12.09 6.08
N VAL A 532 11.65 13.41 6.13
CA VAL A 532 12.93 14.06 6.46
C VAL A 532 13.37 13.67 7.85
N LEU A 533 12.49 13.80 8.85
CA LEU A 533 12.79 13.43 10.23
C LEU A 533 13.16 11.95 10.37
N LEU A 534 12.39 11.05 9.78
CA LEU A 534 12.62 9.60 9.86
C LEU A 534 13.93 9.20 9.17
N THR A 535 14.30 9.85 8.08
CA THR A 535 15.59 9.61 7.42
C THR A 535 16.75 10.06 8.31
N LYS A 536 16.64 11.21 9.01
CA LYS A 536 17.65 11.68 9.97
C LYS A 536 17.76 10.73 11.17
N LEU A 537 16.63 10.33 11.74
CA LEU A 537 16.57 9.35 12.84
C LEU A 537 17.25 8.03 12.42
N TRP A 538 16.89 7.52 11.24
CA TRP A 538 17.46 6.29 10.70
C TRP A 538 18.97 6.39 10.48
N GLY A 539 19.44 7.46 9.87
CA GLY A 539 20.86 7.69 9.63
C GLY A 539 21.66 7.74 10.94
N ALA A 540 21.17 8.50 11.93
CA ALA A 540 21.85 8.63 13.22
C ALA A 540 21.79 7.33 14.05
N ALA A 541 20.66 6.64 14.06
CA ALA A 541 20.50 5.37 14.76
C ALA A 541 21.35 4.27 14.13
N SER A 542 21.37 4.13 12.79
CA SER A 542 22.17 3.15 12.06
C SER A 542 23.67 3.42 12.14
N ALA A 543 24.08 4.68 12.29
CA ALA A 543 25.48 5.03 12.54
C ALA A 543 25.94 4.63 13.96
N ALA A 544 25.02 4.66 14.93
CA ALA A 544 25.29 4.26 16.31
C ALA A 544 25.29 2.71 16.47
N ASP A 545 24.30 2.05 15.88
CA ASP A 545 24.19 0.59 15.87
C ASP A 545 23.50 0.15 14.56
N ARG A 546 24.27 -0.50 13.68
CA ARG A 546 23.78 -0.93 12.37
C ARG A 546 22.85 -2.14 12.43
N GLU A 547 23.06 -3.03 13.41
CA GLU A 547 22.28 -4.25 13.55
C GLU A 547 20.95 -4.01 14.27
N ARG A 548 20.95 -3.05 15.22
CA ARG A 548 19.80 -2.71 16.04
C ARG A 548 19.57 -1.20 16.14
N PRO A 549 19.31 -0.51 15.03
CA PRO A 549 19.04 0.91 15.05
C PRO A 549 17.88 1.22 15.99
N ARG A 550 18.08 2.18 16.91
CA ARG A 550 17.09 2.51 17.93
C ARG A 550 16.62 3.96 17.79
N PHE A 551 15.32 4.14 17.68
CA PHE A 551 14.67 5.44 17.85
C PHE A 551 14.28 5.59 19.31
N ASP A 552 14.97 6.45 20.02
CA ASP A 552 14.68 6.79 21.41
C ASP A 552 14.42 8.29 21.57
N ARG A 553 13.88 8.65 22.73
CA ARG A 553 13.51 10.03 23.05
C ARG A 553 14.72 10.98 23.04
N ALA A 554 15.88 10.53 23.50
CA ALA A 554 17.08 11.35 23.54
C ALA A 554 17.57 11.73 22.11
N LEU A 555 17.57 10.77 21.19
CA LEU A 555 17.89 11.00 19.78
C LEU A 555 16.88 11.97 19.15
N TYR A 556 15.58 11.75 19.39
CA TYR A 556 14.54 12.63 18.87
C TYR A 556 14.68 14.06 19.39
N GLN A 557 14.84 14.24 20.70
CA GLN A 557 14.99 15.58 21.31
C GLN A 557 16.21 16.34 20.77
N ARG A 558 17.34 15.65 20.56
CA ARG A 558 18.53 16.25 19.96
C ARG A 558 18.25 16.75 18.54
N LEU A 559 17.61 15.92 17.68
CA LEU A 559 17.26 16.32 16.32
C LEU A 559 16.17 17.40 16.28
N ALA A 560 15.22 17.34 17.22
CA ALA A 560 14.16 18.35 17.35
C ALA A 560 14.74 19.73 17.73
N ALA A 561 15.77 19.77 18.57
CA ALA A 561 16.48 21.01 18.92
C ALA A 561 17.22 21.65 17.74
N GLU A 562 17.61 20.85 16.73
CA GLU A 562 18.20 21.34 15.48
C GLU A 562 17.15 21.86 14.49
N GLY A 563 15.85 21.63 14.76
CA GLY A 563 14.73 21.96 13.88
C GLY A 563 14.29 20.78 12.99
N ILE A 564 12.96 20.53 13.03
CA ILE A 564 12.34 19.39 12.31
C ILE A 564 11.45 19.80 11.13
N LEU A 565 11.19 21.10 10.97
CA LEU A 565 10.34 21.59 9.89
C LEU A 565 11.10 21.64 8.55
N LEU A 566 10.37 21.70 7.46
CA LEU A 566 10.97 21.79 6.12
C LEU A 566 11.78 23.08 5.90
N ASP A 567 11.43 24.19 6.56
CA ASP A 567 12.20 25.43 6.49
C ASP A 567 13.53 25.31 7.23
N ASP A 568 13.55 24.61 8.37
CA ASP A 568 14.78 24.27 9.10
C ASP A 568 15.65 23.35 8.24
N PHE A 569 15.05 22.33 7.62
CA PHE A 569 15.74 21.46 6.68
C PHE A 569 16.38 22.26 5.55
N LEU A 570 15.62 23.14 4.88
CA LEU A 570 16.17 23.99 3.81
C LEU A 570 17.34 24.83 4.33
N SER A 571 17.23 25.40 5.55
CA SER A 571 18.29 26.19 6.18
C SER A 571 19.56 25.39 6.42
N GLN A 572 19.41 24.18 7.00
CA GLN A 572 20.52 23.26 7.28
C GLN A 572 21.22 22.80 6.00
N GLN A 573 20.45 22.48 4.94
CA GLN A 573 21.05 22.05 3.67
C GLN A 573 21.76 23.20 2.94
N LEU A 574 21.20 24.41 2.99
CA LEU A 574 21.90 25.61 2.45
C LEU A 574 23.19 25.89 3.22
N ALA A 575 23.19 25.75 4.55
CA ALA A 575 24.41 25.87 5.36
C ALA A 575 25.44 24.78 5.02
N ALA A 576 25.02 23.56 4.77
CA ALA A 576 25.87 22.45 4.34
C ALA A 576 26.46 22.68 2.92
N ALA A 577 25.69 23.30 2.03
CA ALA A 577 26.17 23.73 0.72
C ALA A 577 27.21 24.88 0.87
N ALA A 578 26.94 25.84 1.76
CA ALA A 578 27.85 26.97 2.04
C ALA A 578 29.20 26.50 2.61
N ALA A 579 29.22 25.45 3.43
CA ALA A 579 30.46 24.91 3.98
C ALA A 579 31.42 24.37 2.91
N THR A 580 30.89 23.84 1.79
CA THR A 580 31.65 23.28 0.68
C THR A 580 31.85 24.28 -0.48
N HIS A 581 30.92 25.23 -0.64
CA HIS A 581 30.90 26.24 -1.72
C HIS A 581 30.65 27.64 -1.13
N PRO A 582 31.60 28.20 -0.35
CA PRO A 582 31.39 29.47 0.38
C PRO A 582 31.15 30.66 -0.55
N ALA A 583 31.82 30.74 -1.69
CA ALA A 583 31.62 31.79 -2.67
C ALA A 583 30.23 31.79 -3.27
N ALA A 584 29.73 30.62 -3.68
CA ALA A 584 28.39 30.45 -4.22
C ALA A 584 27.28 30.76 -3.18
N ALA A 585 27.55 30.49 -1.91
CA ALA A 585 26.63 30.85 -0.83
C ALA A 585 26.61 32.37 -0.60
N ALA A 586 27.79 33.02 -0.58
CA ALA A 586 27.92 34.46 -0.35
C ALA A 586 27.32 35.29 -1.51
N SER A 587 27.41 34.81 -2.75
CA SER A 587 26.81 35.46 -3.92
C SER A 587 25.27 35.23 -4.01
N GLY A 588 24.75 34.18 -3.34
CA GLY A 588 23.35 33.76 -3.43
C GLY A 588 23.07 32.73 -4.55
N LEU A 589 24.11 32.24 -5.25
CA LEU A 589 23.95 31.31 -6.38
C LEU A 589 23.20 30.06 -6.02
N ALA A 590 23.40 29.49 -4.80
CA ALA A 590 22.68 28.32 -4.36
C ALA A 590 21.16 28.53 -4.31
N LEU A 591 20.73 29.67 -3.77
CA LEU A 591 19.33 30.03 -3.67
C LEU A 591 18.72 30.36 -5.04
N ASP A 592 19.52 30.97 -5.91
CA ASP A 592 19.13 31.31 -7.27
C ASP A 592 18.92 30.07 -8.13
N LEU A 593 19.84 29.09 -8.06
CA LEU A 593 19.68 27.78 -8.71
C LEU A 593 18.43 27.05 -8.23
N LEU A 594 18.13 27.03 -6.93
CA LEU A 594 16.91 26.44 -6.42
C LEU A 594 15.65 27.18 -6.93
N ALA A 595 15.66 28.52 -6.93
CA ALA A 595 14.56 29.34 -7.43
C ALA A 595 14.35 29.14 -8.95
N HIS A 596 15.42 28.91 -9.72
CA HIS A 596 15.35 28.57 -11.14
C HIS A 596 14.51 27.32 -11.41
N HIS A 597 14.51 26.38 -10.49
CA HIS A 597 13.70 25.15 -10.53
C HIS A 597 12.29 25.32 -9.93
N THR A 598 11.78 26.56 -9.82
CA THR A 598 10.40 26.87 -9.39
C THR A 598 9.60 27.54 -10.51
N THR A 599 8.27 27.47 -10.42
CA THR A 599 7.35 28.26 -11.25
C THR A 599 6.91 29.51 -10.50
N ALA A 600 6.32 30.48 -11.22
CA ALA A 600 5.70 31.66 -10.61
C ALA A 600 4.58 31.30 -9.62
N LEU A 601 3.92 30.15 -9.81
CA LEU A 601 2.87 29.62 -8.94
C LEU A 601 3.41 28.90 -7.69
N GLY A 602 4.73 28.93 -7.44
CA GLY A 602 5.34 28.27 -6.28
C GLY A 602 5.32 26.74 -6.36
N THR A 603 5.52 26.18 -7.54
CA THR A 603 5.63 24.73 -7.77
C THR A 603 7.02 24.38 -8.29
N ALA A 604 7.45 23.14 -8.11
CA ALA A 604 8.69 22.67 -8.68
C ALA A 604 8.59 22.57 -10.21
N ARG A 605 9.66 22.97 -10.90
CA ARG A 605 9.79 22.88 -12.36
C ARG A 605 11.02 22.07 -12.73
N THR A 606 10.85 21.12 -13.63
CA THR A 606 11.98 20.42 -14.25
C THR A 606 12.65 21.36 -15.27
N ARG A 607 13.96 21.50 -15.20
CA ARG A 607 14.75 22.25 -16.17
C ARG A 607 15.77 21.33 -16.84
N PRO A 608 15.83 21.30 -18.19
CA PRO A 608 16.91 20.64 -18.90
C PRO A 608 18.26 21.23 -18.53
N ALA A 609 19.31 20.41 -18.51
CA ALA A 609 20.66 20.87 -18.21
C ALA A 609 21.12 22.02 -19.16
N ALA A 610 20.77 21.88 -20.46
CA ALA A 610 21.11 22.92 -21.46
C ALA A 610 20.47 24.28 -21.14
N GLU A 611 19.22 24.35 -20.63
CA GLU A 611 18.55 25.58 -20.23
C GLU A 611 19.25 26.23 -19.03
N ARG A 612 19.60 25.43 -18.04
CA ARG A 612 20.37 25.86 -16.88
C ARG A 612 21.76 26.35 -17.29
N ASP A 613 22.48 25.59 -18.09
CA ASP A 613 23.83 25.89 -18.50
C ASP A 613 23.88 27.18 -19.33
N ALA A 614 22.85 27.44 -20.14
CA ALA A 614 22.72 28.72 -20.84
C ALA A 614 22.40 29.88 -19.88
N ALA A 615 21.55 29.70 -18.88
CA ALA A 615 21.19 30.72 -17.91
C ALA A 615 22.38 31.11 -16.99
N TYR A 616 23.25 30.14 -16.68
CA TYR A 616 24.41 30.33 -15.80
C TYR A 616 25.75 30.20 -16.52
N ALA A 617 25.80 30.48 -17.83
CA ALA A 617 27.01 30.34 -18.65
C ALA A 617 28.22 31.12 -18.09
N HIS A 618 27.98 32.27 -17.45
CA HIS A 618 29.00 33.12 -16.85
C HIS A 618 29.68 32.51 -15.60
N VAL A 619 29.06 31.52 -14.95
CA VAL A 619 29.53 30.78 -13.77
C VAL A 619 29.39 29.26 -13.96
N ALA A 620 29.49 28.78 -15.19
CA ALA A 620 29.12 27.41 -15.55
C ALA A 620 29.77 26.32 -14.69
N GLY A 621 31.09 26.45 -14.42
CA GLY A 621 31.80 25.45 -13.62
C GLY A 621 31.35 25.40 -12.17
N GLU A 622 31.10 26.56 -11.55
CA GLU A 622 30.64 26.68 -10.17
C GLU A 622 29.19 26.23 -10.04
N ALA A 623 28.34 26.62 -11.01
CA ALA A 623 26.94 26.21 -11.06
C ALA A 623 26.79 24.67 -11.20
N ALA A 624 27.61 24.02 -12.04
CA ALA A 624 27.58 22.57 -12.23
C ALA A 624 27.99 21.82 -10.94
N ALA A 625 29.08 22.24 -10.28
CA ALA A 625 29.55 21.67 -9.03
C ALA A 625 28.51 21.84 -7.91
N LEU A 626 27.89 23.03 -7.84
CA LEU A 626 26.88 23.33 -6.84
C LEU A 626 25.55 22.50 -7.09
N VAL A 627 25.16 22.36 -8.35
CA VAL A 627 23.99 21.49 -8.68
C VAL A 627 24.22 20.06 -8.21
N GLN A 628 25.41 19.48 -8.45
CA GLN A 628 25.72 18.16 -7.93
C GLN A 628 25.62 18.12 -6.40
N ARG A 629 26.14 19.14 -5.72
CA ARG A 629 26.01 19.25 -4.26
C ARG A 629 24.57 19.37 -3.78
N LEU A 630 23.73 20.14 -4.49
CA LEU A 630 22.30 20.26 -4.18
C LEU A 630 21.52 18.95 -4.41
N LEU A 631 21.95 18.13 -5.37
CA LEU A 631 21.43 16.75 -5.56
C LEU A 631 21.81 15.86 -4.37
N ASP A 632 23.08 15.87 -3.95
CA ASP A 632 23.56 15.09 -2.80
C ASP A 632 22.87 15.50 -1.49
N LEU A 633 22.49 16.77 -1.38
CA LEU A 633 21.76 17.33 -0.23
C LEU A 633 20.23 17.16 -0.32
N TYR A 634 19.73 16.45 -1.30
CA TYR A 634 18.28 16.22 -1.50
C TYR A 634 17.45 17.52 -1.63
N LEU A 635 18.05 18.59 -2.10
CA LEU A 635 17.33 19.82 -2.48
C LEU A 635 16.91 19.78 -3.95
N LEU A 636 17.71 19.16 -4.80
CA LEU A 636 17.36 18.82 -6.18
C LEU A 636 17.23 17.29 -6.35
N ALA A 637 16.51 16.86 -7.37
CA ALA A 637 16.42 15.49 -7.83
C ALA A 637 16.71 15.43 -9.33
N ASP A 638 17.33 14.33 -9.78
CA ASP A 638 17.59 14.09 -11.20
C ASP A 638 16.28 13.70 -11.90
N ALA A 639 15.90 14.44 -12.91
CA ALA A 639 14.68 14.20 -13.68
C ALA A 639 14.74 12.91 -14.52
N THR A 640 15.94 12.41 -14.85
CA THR A 640 16.10 11.15 -15.61
C THR A 640 15.87 9.93 -14.74
N ALA A 641 16.25 9.98 -13.45
CA ALA A 641 16.07 8.90 -12.50
C ALA A 641 14.58 8.65 -12.14
N GLU A 642 13.71 9.64 -12.39
CA GLU A 642 12.28 9.56 -12.10
C GLU A 642 11.41 9.05 -13.27
N GLY A 643 12.02 8.56 -14.36
CA GLY A 643 11.28 7.96 -15.48
C GLY A 643 10.46 8.96 -16.31
N VAL A 644 10.82 10.25 -16.29
CA VAL A 644 10.22 11.28 -17.14
C VAL A 644 10.73 11.06 -18.57
N ALA A 645 9.98 10.31 -19.38
CA ALA A 645 10.31 10.07 -20.77
C ALA A 645 10.43 11.39 -21.53
N GLY A 646 11.56 11.61 -22.20
CA GLY A 646 11.82 12.78 -23.06
C GLY A 646 12.50 13.97 -22.37
N ALA A 647 12.76 13.95 -21.07
CA ALA A 647 13.63 14.91 -20.42
C ALA A 647 15.09 14.47 -20.64
N GLY A 648 15.84 15.14 -21.55
CA GLY A 648 17.29 15.07 -21.53
C GLY A 648 17.78 15.36 -20.10
N ALA A 649 19.06 15.02 -19.79
CA ALA A 649 19.64 15.23 -18.48
C ALA A 649 19.20 16.58 -17.87
N GLY A 650 18.49 16.56 -16.76
CA GLY A 650 17.89 17.74 -16.13
C GLY A 650 17.63 17.55 -14.65
N ALA A 651 17.36 18.64 -13.94
CA ALA A 651 17.06 18.60 -12.52
C ALA A 651 15.73 19.31 -12.20
N ARG A 652 15.17 18.97 -11.03
CA ARG A 652 14.01 19.65 -10.43
C ARG A 652 14.20 19.75 -8.92
N LEU A 653 13.40 20.57 -8.22
CA LEU A 653 13.35 20.47 -6.77
C LEU A 653 12.95 19.06 -6.34
N ALA A 654 13.62 18.53 -5.35
CA ALA A 654 13.36 17.18 -4.82
C ALA A 654 11.91 16.98 -4.37
N HIS A 655 11.28 18.08 -3.92
CA HIS A 655 9.86 18.04 -3.56
C HIS A 655 9.15 19.38 -3.80
N ASP A 656 7.91 19.34 -4.26
CA ASP A 656 7.10 20.53 -4.54
C ASP A 656 6.89 21.44 -3.32
N THR A 657 6.84 20.88 -2.11
CA THR A 657 6.68 21.66 -0.87
C THR A 657 7.87 22.57 -0.55
N LEU A 658 9.03 22.31 -1.16
CA LEU A 658 10.20 23.21 -1.04
C LEU A 658 10.03 24.48 -1.88
N ALA A 659 9.26 24.43 -2.97
CA ALA A 659 9.15 25.56 -3.90
C ALA A 659 8.63 26.85 -3.26
N PRO A 660 7.54 26.84 -2.44
CA PRO A 660 7.09 28.04 -1.73
C PRO A 660 8.13 28.57 -0.72
N LEU A 661 8.88 27.68 -0.06
CA LEU A 661 9.92 28.05 0.90
C LEU A 661 11.10 28.69 0.20
N VAL A 662 11.59 28.07 -0.88
CA VAL A 662 12.66 28.59 -1.73
C VAL A 662 12.31 29.98 -2.27
N ARG A 663 11.09 30.14 -2.83
CA ARG A 663 10.65 31.43 -3.37
C ARG A 663 10.57 32.51 -2.30
N ARG A 664 9.93 32.26 -1.17
CA ARG A 664 9.86 33.22 -0.06
C ARG A 664 11.24 33.64 0.42
N ARG A 665 12.18 32.69 0.50
CA ARG A 665 13.54 32.97 0.92
C ARG A 665 14.32 33.77 -0.17
N HIS A 666 14.15 33.42 -1.43
CA HIS A 666 14.71 34.14 -2.57
C HIS A 666 14.20 35.59 -2.65
N GLU A 667 12.89 35.78 -2.50
CA GLU A 667 12.25 37.10 -2.51
C GLU A 667 12.67 37.99 -1.36
N ARG A 668 12.96 37.41 -0.18
CA ARG A 668 13.41 38.13 1.03
C ARG A 668 14.93 38.21 1.17
N SER A 669 15.68 37.61 0.26
CA SER A 669 17.13 37.52 0.35
C SER A 669 17.78 38.89 0.07
N ASP A 670 18.70 39.27 0.94
CA ASP A 670 19.54 40.45 0.76
C ASP A 670 20.91 40.15 0.16
N LEU A 671 21.11 38.89 -0.29
CA LEU A 671 22.33 38.50 -0.96
C LEU A 671 22.51 39.25 -2.30
N PRO A 672 23.75 39.58 -2.70
CA PRO A 672 24.01 40.47 -3.84
C PRO A 672 23.31 40.04 -5.14
N GLY A 673 23.35 38.76 -5.50
CA GLY A 673 22.73 38.24 -6.72
C GLY A 673 21.22 38.46 -6.78
N GLN A 674 20.49 38.15 -5.68
CA GLN A 674 19.04 38.33 -5.61
C GLN A 674 18.65 39.83 -5.59
N ARG A 675 19.41 40.66 -4.91
CA ARG A 675 19.17 42.11 -4.92
C ARG A 675 19.37 42.68 -6.32
N ALA A 676 20.48 42.36 -6.99
CA ALA A 676 20.76 42.76 -8.35
C ALA A 676 19.62 42.36 -9.31
N ARG A 677 19.18 41.14 -9.23
CA ARG A 677 18.08 40.65 -10.06
C ARG A 677 16.78 41.40 -9.84
N ARG A 678 16.36 41.66 -8.59
CA ARG A 678 15.16 42.46 -8.30
C ARG A 678 15.23 43.87 -8.86
N ILE A 679 16.40 44.51 -8.75
CA ILE A 679 16.62 45.85 -9.33
C ILE A 679 16.45 45.77 -10.84
N LEU A 680 17.13 44.84 -11.51
CA LEU A 680 17.03 44.69 -12.97
C LEU A 680 15.61 44.34 -13.45
N GLU A 681 14.92 43.44 -12.79
CA GLU A 681 13.53 43.07 -13.13
C GLU A 681 12.58 44.28 -12.95
N SER A 682 12.71 45.04 -11.87
CA SER A 682 11.93 46.26 -11.64
C SER A 682 12.18 47.31 -12.71
N ARG A 683 13.46 47.53 -13.08
CA ARG A 683 13.82 48.52 -14.10
C ARG A 683 13.47 48.06 -15.52
N ALA A 684 13.55 46.73 -15.81
CA ALA A 684 13.14 46.19 -17.10
C ALA A 684 11.65 46.41 -17.37
N ALA A 685 10.78 46.29 -16.36
CA ALA A 685 9.37 46.60 -16.49
C ALA A 685 9.10 48.05 -16.92
N ASP A 686 9.85 48.99 -16.37
CA ASP A 686 9.77 50.43 -16.75
C ASP A 686 10.21 50.68 -18.21
N TRP A 687 11.08 49.81 -18.77
CA TRP A 687 11.54 49.92 -20.17
C TRP A 687 10.54 49.27 -21.15
N ASP A 688 9.85 48.24 -20.76
CA ASP A 688 8.88 47.51 -21.60
C ASP A 688 7.58 48.33 -21.83
N ASP A 689 7.20 49.17 -20.84
CA ASP A 689 5.93 49.95 -20.89
C ASP A 689 5.98 51.23 -21.73
N GLY A 690 7.08 51.52 -22.43
CA GLY A 690 7.12 52.71 -23.30
C GLY A 690 8.49 53.29 -23.62
N GLY A 691 9.55 52.59 -23.39
CA GLY A 691 10.78 52.77 -24.09
C GLY A 691 11.72 53.84 -23.53
N ARG A 692 11.57 54.33 -22.30
CA ARG A 692 12.58 55.22 -21.65
C ARG A 692 12.51 55.10 -20.13
N GLY A 693 12.92 53.94 -19.59
CA GLY A 693 13.13 53.79 -18.15
C GLY A 693 14.29 54.70 -17.66
N ALA A 694 14.23 55.10 -16.40
CA ALA A 694 15.35 55.81 -15.80
C ALA A 694 16.59 54.88 -15.70
N PRO A 695 17.81 55.40 -15.98
CA PRO A 695 19.05 54.64 -15.80
C PRO A 695 19.18 54.23 -14.32
N LEU A 696 19.95 53.14 -14.07
CA LEU A 696 20.30 52.76 -12.70
C LEU A 696 21.03 53.94 -12.02
N ASP A 697 20.63 54.25 -10.80
CA ASP A 697 21.40 55.19 -9.98
C ASP A 697 22.69 54.52 -9.50
N GLU A 698 23.56 55.31 -8.90
CA GLU A 698 24.91 54.84 -8.48
C GLU A 698 24.82 53.69 -7.44
N ALA A 699 23.81 53.69 -6.56
CA ALA A 699 23.60 52.67 -5.55
C ALA A 699 23.05 51.39 -6.16
N ASP A 700 22.07 51.48 -7.09
CA ASP A 700 21.52 50.37 -7.84
C ASP A 700 22.60 49.74 -8.73
N LEU A 701 23.41 50.56 -9.42
CA LEU A 701 24.52 50.11 -10.27
C LEU A 701 25.56 49.33 -9.44
N ALA A 702 25.99 49.88 -8.30
CA ALA A 702 26.94 49.20 -7.40
C ALA A 702 26.40 47.87 -6.89
N THR A 703 25.10 47.80 -6.60
CA THR A 703 24.42 46.54 -6.17
C THR A 703 24.38 45.53 -7.30
N VAL A 704 24.07 45.95 -8.52
CA VAL A 704 24.03 45.06 -9.71
C VAL A 704 25.42 44.56 -10.02
N GLU A 705 26.46 45.40 -9.96
CA GLU A 705 27.87 45.01 -10.17
C GLU A 705 28.34 44.02 -9.10
N ALA A 706 27.95 44.22 -7.82
CA ALA A 706 28.24 43.28 -6.74
C ALA A 706 27.55 41.93 -6.94
N GLY A 707 26.33 41.90 -7.49
CA GLY A 707 25.58 40.69 -7.79
C GLY A 707 26.07 39.96 -9.05
N ALA A 708 26.77 40.62 -9.94
CA ALA A 708 27.32 40.03 -11.16
C ALA A 708 28.66 39.29 -10.94
N ARG A 709 29.25 39.40 -9.76
CA ARG A 709 30.48 38.74 -9.35
C ARG A 709 30.17 37.43 -8.63
#